data_ab73f3eeb54321092abaf4d5d1a2d7b4
#
_entry.id   ab73f3eeb54321092abaf4d5d1a2d7b4
#
_cell.length_a   1.000
_cell.length_b   1.000
_cell.length_c   1.000
_cell.angle_alpha   90.00
_cell.angle_beta   90.00
_cell.angle_gamma   90.00
#
_symmetry.space_group_name_H-M   'P 1'
#
loop_
_entity.id
_entity.type
_entity.pdbx_description
1 polymer ?
#
loop_
_entity_poly.entity_id
_entity_poly.type
_entity_poly.pdbx_seq_one_letter_code
_entity_poly.pdbx_strand_id
1 'polypeptide(L)'
;DNGSHALVTTVTDALHNVQATHTNGSGKTLKTIQKSGPDGEITTSFEYDGIQRLVRVTDTEGNVTTSTYDMGDRRTEVNHPASGITSFTYDALGNVQTKQTANLAKEGKFITYDYDYQRLTGINYPDHPENNVKYYYGGRNASQNRIGRLMLREDGTGAIEYFYGKMGEVTKTRRTLIVPNQAIATYVTQWTYDSHNRLLEMIYPDEEKITYSYNLGGQLEKVHGYKSYGYDYVSKIGYDKFEQRTYLKYCNGAETFYTYDPQRRRLQNLTVNSGGNTIMDNAYTYDAVSNVLSVVNGASVPQSGKAGGQMAHAYTYDALYRLVSATGTYTGADNKTASYTLAMGYDNMHRITSKRQILTQNNVQFNGTLNAGYDLSYTYGTETGKKFQLANVKDVNYRTEETPSESENVNNNHAYEYDANGNLVYVNTSRTKKDGMADEKTTERKLKWDEENRLLASDDNGFVTNYWYDADGERTVKTSGESDQVYVNSEFAGGRTNTAKFSLYVSPYLVANQGGRYTKHIYIGSQRVVSKIGDFDSYGSDPRRIQYAGSETDGLSVDYKVKYTQQLQVIKDNYATFAVPYNGEDNNDYVDGKGFCCNDGSLEAAQTRALARAAKNNFQEGDTYEKMQFYYHPDHLGSSSYITNLEGEVVQHIEYVPFGEVFVEERNNIWNTPYLFNAKEFDEETGMYYYGARYYEPRVSLWISTDPAQEEQVIYSSYCYTKNSPLIFVDPTGEKPTPSEAARMAAHIYGDKKDDILIGGWKKSPDNLGLNLKTSCGLKSAVYMRTDAKGKVLEYAYVTAGTEAEWADVAADLTQPFGLSKQYSNSADNAKSINSRVKGKELTFIGHSLGGGEAALNALVTDRAAITFNPAGVSDITKIKEGSWLTPFKSERNIDAYIMYTDPLNIIQDKTSIPKANGKRHYLVPTDFPSVYNGHSMDNVLKNFGVKPDKYNKE
;
A
#
# COMPACT_ATOMS: atom_id res chain seq x y z
N ASP A 1 10.48 -20.57 -34.79
CA ASP A 1 9.44 -21.54 -34.48
C ASP A 1 8.25 -21.23 -35.40
N ASN A 2 7.68 -22.22 -36.06
CA ASN A 2 6.56 -22.09 -37.03
C ASN A 2 6.80 -21.25 -38.29
N GLY A 3 8.07 -20.96 -38.68
CA GLY A 3 8.38 -20.20 -39.88
C GLY A 3 8.11 -18.68 -39.82
N SER A 4 7.73 -18.16 -38.67
CA SER A 4 7.58 -16.70 -38.46
C SER A 4 8.91 -16.12 -37.96
N HIS A 5 9.30 -14.98 -38.55
CA HIS A 5 10.48 -14.25 -38.12
C HIS A 5 10.19 -13.44 -36.86
N ALA A 6 11.06 -13.57 -35.83
CA ALA A 6 11.01 -12.78 -34.62
C ALA A 6 12.32 -11.97 -34.48
N LEU A 7 12.20 -10.75 -33.99
CA LEU A 7 13.35 -9.97 -33.55
C LEU A 7 13.75 -10.47 -32.15
N VAL A 8 15.01 -10.82 -31.96
CA VAL A 8 15.51 -11.26 -30.66
C VAL A 8 16.43 -10.19 -30.08
N THR A 9 16.04 -9.67 -28.95
CA THR A 9 16.86 -8.74 -28.17
C THR A 9 17.44 -9.47 -26.98
N THR A 10 18.76 -9.49 -26.85
CA THR A 10 19.46 -10.10 -25.71
C THR A 10 20.09 -8.99 -24.87
N VAL A 11 19.85 -9.02 -23.55
CA VAL A 11 20.42 -8.10 -22.58
C VAL A 11 21.29 -8.87 -21.60
N THR A 12 22.50 -8.40 -21.38
CA THR A 12 23.41 -8.90 -20.34
C THR A 12 23.62 -7.78 -19.32
N ASP A 13 23.39 -8.05 -18.06
CA ASP A 13 23.55 -7.06 -16.99
C ASP A 13 24.97 -6.99 -16.43
N ALA A 14 25.19 -6.17 -15.40
CA ALA A 14 26.51 -5.96 -14.79
C ALA A 14 27.03 -7.19 -14.01
N LEU A 15 26.19 -8.16 -13.70
CA LEU A 15 26.56 -9.45 -13.10
C LEU A 15 26.58 -10.60 -14.13
N HIS A 16 26.55 -10.25 -15.43
CA HIS A 16 26.57 -11.18 -16.57
C HIS A 16 25.34 -12.09 -16.68
N ASN A 17 24.23 -11.77 -16.03
CA ASN A 17 22.96 -12.48 -16.24
C ASN A 17 22.35 -12.10 -17.58
N VAL A 18 21.84 -13.09 -18.30
CA VAL A 18 21.39 -12.94 -19.68
C VAL A 18 19.89 -13.17 -19.80
N GLN A 19 19.23 -12.24 -20.50
CA GLN A 19 17.81 -12.35 -20.86
C GLN A 19 17.62 -12.13 -22.36
N ALA A 20 16.75 -12.92 -22.98
CA ALA A 20 16.32 -12.75 -24.36
C ALA A 20 14.83 -12.47 -24.45
N THR A 21 14.45 -11.51 -25.28
CA THR A 21 13.06 -11.16 -25.60
C THR A 21 12.84 -11.33 -27.10
N HIS A 22 11.84 -12.10 -27.47
CA HIS A 22 11.41 -12.33 -28.85
C HIS A 22 10.19 -11.45 -29.14
N THR A 23 10.26 -10.66 -30.17
CA THR A 23 9.15 -9.79 -30.61
C THR A 23 8.75 -10.08 -32.05
N ASN A 24 7.46 -9.96 -32.37
CA ASN A 24 6.98 -10.07 -33.74
C ASN A 24 7.22 -8.79 -34.55
N GLY A 25 6.86 -8.79 -35.84
CA GLY A 25 7.01 -7.63 -36.72
C GLY A 25 6.17 -6.41 -36.31
N SER A 26 5.19 -6.57 -35.42
CA SER A 26 4.39 -5.48 -34.83
C SER A 26 4.94 -5.03 -33.46
N GLY A 27 6.12 -5.51 -33.06
CA GLY A 27 6.74 -5.17 -31.78
C GLY A 27 6.14 -5.84 -30.54
N LYS A 28 5.24 -6.80 -30.71
CA LYS A 28 4.65 -7.54 -29.58
C LYS A 28 5.59 -8.62 -29.11
N THR A 29 5.75 -8.71 -27.78
CA THR A 29 6.53 -9.77 -27.14
C THR A 29 5.83 -11.10 -27.31
N LEU A 30 6.47 -12.01 -28.05
CA LEU A 30 6.00 -13.38 -28.23
C LEU A 30 6.53 -14.31 -27.15
N LYS A 31 7.74 -14.05 -26.68
CA LYS A 31 8.42 -14.93 -25.72
C LYS A 31 9.50 -14.15 -24.96
N THR A 32 9.63 -14.45 -23.69
CA THR A 32 10.78 -14.04 -22.88
C THR A 32 11.52 -15.27 -22.37
N ILE A 33 12.84 -15.22 -22.36
CA ILE A 33 13.70 -16.31 -21.90
C ILE A 33 14.69 -15.74 -20.90
N GLN A 34 14.66 -16.26 -19.69
CA GLN A 34 15.64 -16.02 -18.66
C GLN A 34 16.62 -17.19 -18.66
N LYS A 35 17.90 -16.94 -18.95
CA LYS A 35 18.87 -18.02 -19.15
C LYS A 35 19.49 -18.57 -17.87
N SER A 36 19.22 -17.97 -16.74
CA SER A 36 19.87 -18.26 -15.45
C SER A 36 18.91 -18.85 -14.41
N GLY A 37 17.89 -19.57 -14.82
CA GLY A 37 16.98 -20.26 -13.89
C GLY A 37 17.68 -21.44 -13.18
N PRO A 38 17.23 -21.83 -11.96
CA PRO A 38 17.85 -22.94 -11.20
C PRO A 38 17.76 -24.29 -11.91
N ASP A 39 16.68 -24.54 -12.64
CA ASP A 39 16.42 -25.77 -13.37
C ASP A 39 16.53 -25.58 -14.91
N GLY A 40 17.28 -24.58 -15.34
CA GLY A 40 17.47 -24.22 -16.74
C GLY A 40 16.83 -22.91 -17.15
N GLU A 41 16.49 -22.76 -18.43
CA GLU A 41 15.89 -21.52 -18.94
C GLU A 41 14.44 -21.35 -18.49
N ILE A 42 14.10 -20.17 -17.98
CA ILE A 42 12.71 -19.80 -17.67
C ILE A 42 12.11 -19.12 -18.89
N THR A 43 11.04 -19.67 -19.40
CA THR A 43 10.37 -19.19 -20.62
C THR A 43 8.94 -18.78 -20.33
N THR A 44 8.54 -17.59 -20.79
CA THR A 44 7.13 -17.17 -20.82
C THR A 44 6.74 -16.81 -22.25
N SER A 45 5.63 -17.34 -22.73
CA SER A 45 5.10 -17.14 -24.09
C SER A 45 3.81 -16.32 -24.06
N PHE A 46 3.59 -15.50 -25.11
CA PHE A 46 2.46 -14.60 -25.24
C PHE A 46 1.80 -14.76 -26.60
N GLU A 47 0.47 -14.91 -26.62
CA GLU A 47 -0.33 -15.02 -27.83
C GLU A 47 -1.31 -13.85 -27.94
N TYR A 48 -1.55 -13.41 -29.17
CA TYR A 48 -2.38 -12.26 -29.45
C TYR A 48 -3.44 -12.63 -30.48
N ASP A 49 -4.60 -11.99 -30.40
CA ASP A 49 -5.64 -12.13 -31.41
C ASP A 49 -5.35 -11.33 -32.69
N GLY A 50 -6.24 -11.40 -33.69
CA GLY A 50 -6.06 -10.74 -34.97
C GLY A 50 -5.97 -9.20 -34.91
N ILE A 51 -6.42 -8.58 -33.82
CA ILE A 51 -6.33 -7.13 -33.57
C ILE A 51 -5.29 -6.80 -32.49
N GLN A 52 -4.39 -7.76 -32.20
CA GLN A 52 -3.22 -7.60 -31.32
C GLN A 52 -3.52 -7.43 -29.84
N ARG A 53 -4.66 -7.95 -29.34
CA ARG A 53 -4.95 -8.04 -27.89
C ARG A 53 -4.31 -9.29 -27.33
N LEU A 54 -3.78 -9.21 -26.12
CA LEU A 54 -3.19 -10.35 -25.42
C LEU A 54 -4.31 -11.30 -24.96
N VAL A 55 -4.37 -12.48 -25.57
CA VAL A 55 -5.42 -13.48 -25.26
C VAL A 55 -4.90 -14.64 -24.45
N ARG A 56 -3.58 -14.87 -24.45
CA ARG A 56 -2.99 -16.00 -23.73
C ARG A 56 -1.56 -15.72 -23.28
N VAL A 57 -1.26 -16.10 -22.04
CA VAL A 57 0.08 -16.16 -21.49
C VAL A 57 0.34 -17.59 -21.01
N THR A 58 1.48 -18.15 -21.37
CA THR A 58 1.90 -19.49 -20.92
C THR A 58 3.24 -19.35 -20.22
N ASP A 59 3.34 -19.81 -18.98
CA ASP A 59 4.57 -19.80 -18.20
C ASP A 59 5.49 -21.00 -18.51
N THR A 60 6.60 -21.08 -17.80
CA THR A 60 7.61 -22.11 -18.04
C THR A 60 7.14 -23.53 -17.71
N GLU A 61 6.15 -23.71 -16.82
CA GLU A 61 5.55 -24.99 -16.45
C GLU A 61 4.24 -25.30 -17.20
N GLY A 62 3.90 -24.48 -18.20
CA GLY A 62 2.73 -24.67 -19.02
C GLY A 62 1.41 -24.21 -18.36
N ASN A 63 1.45 -23.42 -17.28
CA ASN A 63 0.26 -22.80 -16.76
C ASN A 63 -0.21 -21.70 -17.71
N VAL A 64 -1.52 -21.59 -17.91
CA VAL A 64 -2.10 -20.73 -18.92
C VAL A 64 -3.04 -19.71 -18.29
N THR A 65 -2.77 -18.45 -18.54
CA THR A 65 -3.71 -17.34 -18.28
C THR A 65 -4.35 -16.93 -19.59
N THR A 66 -5.68 -16.85 -19.65
CA THR A 66 -6.41 -16.39 -20.84
C THR A 66 -7.27 -15.18 -20.57
N SER A 67 -7.48 -14.35 -21.59
CA SER A 67 -8.38 -13.20 -21.55
C SER A 67 -9.28 -13.17 -22.77
N THR A 68 -10.55 -12.86 -22.58
CA THR A 68 -11.52 -12.64 -23.66
C THR A 68 -12.02 -11.19 -23.65
N TYR A 69 -12.48 -10.73 -24.81
CA TYR A 69 -12.88 -9.34 -25.00
C TYR A 69 -14.13 -9.25 -25.86
N ASP A 70 -14.96 -8.26 -25.60
CA ASP A 70 -16.09 -7.94 -26.45
C ASP A 70 -15.69 -7.12 -27.69
N MET A 71 -16.70 -6.80 -28.51
CA MET A 71 -16.51 -5.97 -29.74
C MET A 71 -16.14 -4.51 -29.41
N GLY A 72 -16.44 -4.04 -28.21
CA GLY A 72 -16.06 -2.71 -27.71
C GLY A 72 -14.67 -2.68 -27.07
N ASP A 73 -13.91 -3.78 -27.23
CA ASP A 73 -12.54 -3.89 -26.73
C ASP A 73 -12.45 -3.95 -25.17
N ARG A 74 -13.56 -4.26 -24.49
CA ARG A 74 -13.62 -4.41 -23.05
C ARG A 74 -13.41 -5.87 -22.69
N ARG A 75 -12.60 -6.11 -21.64
CA ARG A 75 -12.32 -7.47 -21.18
C ARG A 75 -13.51 -8.08 -20.48
N THR A 76 -14.06 -9.14 -21.03
CA THR A 76 -15.24 -9.84 -20.51
C THR A 76 -14.89 -10.98 -19.58
N GLU A 77 -13.71 -11.57 -19.72
CA GLU A 77 -13.28 -12.67 -18.88
C GLU A 77 -11.76 -12.73 -18.75
N VAL A 78 -11.30 -13.13 -17.58
CA VAL A 78 -9.94 -13.57 -17.32
C VAL A 78 -10.00 -14.91 -16.62
N ASN A 79 -9.24 -15.87 -17.12
CA ASN A 79 -9.02 -17.14 -16.45
C ASN A 79 -7.55 -17.22 -16.03
N HIS A 80 -7.31 -17.14 -14.73
CA HIS A 80 -5.96 -17.20 -14.16
C HIS A 80 -5.77 -18.51 -13.39
N PRO A 81 -4.62 -19.20 -13.54
CA PRO A 81 -4.42 -20.52 -12.94
C PRO A 81 -4.44 -20.53 -11.39
N ALA A 82 -4.23 -19.41 -10.73
CA ALA A 82 -4.29 -19.34 -9.26
C ALA A 82 -5.67 -18.95 -8.72
N SER A 83 -6.42 -18.08 -9.42
CA SER A 83 -7.68 -17.48 -8.95
C SER A 83 -8.91 -17.90 -9.76
N GLY A 84 -8.75 -18.77 -10.75
CA GLY A 84 -9.83 -19.22 -11.61
C GLY A 84 -10.36 -18.12 -12.53
N ILE A 85 -11.65 -18.23 -12.88
CA ILE A 85 -12.31 -17.33 -13.84
C ILE A 85 -12.93 -16.14 -13.11
N THR A 86 -12.62 -14.94 -13.61
CA THR A 86 -13.35 -13.71 -13.27
C THR A 86 -13.98 -13.15 -14.53
N SER A 87 -15.29 -12.91 -14.52
CA SER A 87 -16.03 -12.38 -15.66
C SER A 87 -16.69 -11.04 -15.35
N PHE A 88 -16.89 -10.25 -16.40
CA PHE A 88 -17.46 -8.90 -16.33
C PHE A 88 -18.53 -8.71 -17.40
N THR A 89 -19.60 -8.02 -17.03
CA THR A 89 -20.54 -7.46 -18.00
C THR A 89 -20.55 -5.94 -17.92
N TYR A 90 -20.97 -5.31 -19.00
CA TYR A 90 -20.93 -3.86 -19.12
C TYR A 90 -22.27 -3.32 -19.59
N ASP A 91 -22.62 -2.13 -19.10
CA ASP A 91 -23.77 -1.39 -19.63
C ASP A 91 -23.47 -0.74 -21.00
N ALA A 92 -24.47 -0.11 -21.58
CA ALA A 92 -24.33 0.58 -22.86
C ALA A 92 -23.34 1.76 -22.85
N LEU A 93 -23.05 2.31 -21.67
CA LEU A 93 -22.10 3.39 -21.47
C LEU A 93 -20.68 2.88 -21.20
N GLY A 94 -20.48 1.58 -21.09
CA GLY A 94 -19.19 0.95 -20.83
C GLY A 94 -18.82 0.82 -19.34
N ASN A 95 -19.77 1.12 -18.43
CA ASN A 95 -19.54 0.88 -17.02
C ASN A 95 -19.66 -0.62 -16.71
N VAL A 96 -18.85 -1.13 -15.77
CA VAL A 96 -18.97 -2.51 -15.29
C VAL A 96 -20.31 -2.67 -14.59
N GLN A 97 -21.18 -3.51 -15.12
CA GLN A 97 -22.51 -3.79 -14.56
C GLN A 97 -22.46 -4.93 -13.56
N THR A 98 -21.73 -6.00 -13.90
CA THR A 98 -21.54 -7.13 -13.00
C THR A 98 -20.09 -7.61 -12.99
N LYS A 99 -19.66 -8.17 -11.85
CA LYS A 99 -18.40 -8.91 -11.69
C LYS A 99 -18.73 -10.26 -11.07
N GLN A 100 -18.17 -11.33 -11.62
CA GLN A 100 -18.32 -12.68 -11.09
C GLN A 100 -16.95 -13.32 -10.91
N THR A 101 -16.61 -13.67 -9.69
CA THR A 101 -15.40 -14.42 -9.36
C THR A 101 -15.64 -15.92 -9.45
N ALA A 102 -14.61 -16.74 -9.39
CA ALA A 102 -14.72 -18.19 -9.45
C ALA A 102 -15.57 -18.77 -8.29
N ASN A 103 -15.54 -18.17 -7.10
CA ASN A 103 -16.41 -18.57 -5.99
C ASN A 103 -17.87 -18.25 -6.30
N LEU A 104 -18.17 -17.03 -6.73
CA LEU A 104 -19.53 -16.61 -7.06
C LEU A 104 -20.13 -17.41 -8.22
N ALA A 105 -19.28 -17.84 -9.17
CA ALA A 105 -19.72 -18.66 -10.30
C ALA A 105 -20.27 -20.04 -9.89
N LYS A 106 -19.77 -20.62 -8.80
CA LYS A 106 -20.28 -21.89 -8.26
C LYS A 106 -21.76 -21.82 -7.86
N GLU A 107 -22.21 -20.63 -7.44
CA GLU A 107 -23.56 -20.39 -6.97
C GLU A 107 -24.41 -19.55 -7.96
N GLY A 108 -23.82 -19.16 -9.09
CA GLY A 108 -24.49 -18.32 -10.09
C GLY A 108 -24.76 -16.90 -9.61
N LYS A 109 -23.98 -16.41 -8.66
CA LYS A 109 -24.11 -15.08 -8.06
C LYS A 109 -23.17 -14.06 -8.71
N PHE A 110 -23.47 -12.78 -8.51
CA PHE A 110 -22.70 -11.65 -9.08
C PHE A 110 -22.63 -10.49 -8.10
N ILE A 111 -21.51 -9.81 -8.06
CA ILE A 111 -21.44 -8.44 -7.54
C ILE A 111 -22.08 -7.55 -8.60
N THR A 112 -22.98 -6.66 -8.20
CA THR A 112 -23.64 -5.72 -9.13
C THR A 112 -23.29 -4.27 -8.80
N TYR A 113 -23.21 -3.45 -9.83
CA TYR A 113 -22.86 -2.04 -9.73
C TYR A 113 -23.97 -1.18 -10.29
N ASP A 114 -24.44 -0.21 -9.49
CA ASP A 114 -25.50 0.72 -9.86
C ASP A 114 -24.92 2.08 -10.24
N TYR A 115 -25.47 2.70 -11.27
CA TYR A 115 -24.98 3.97 -11.76
C TYR A 115 -26.11 4.99 -12.01
N ASP A 116 -25.81 6.25 -11.75
CA ASP A 116 -26.52 7.41 -12.29
C ASP A 116 -25.68 7.96 -13.46
N TYR A 117 -26.01 7.60 -14.68
CA TYR A 117 -25.17 7.73 -15.87
C TYR A 117 -23.82 7.04 -15.69
N GLN A 118 -22.78 7.80 -15.34
CA GLN A 118 -21.43 7.29 -15.13
C GLN A 118 -20.98 7.40 -13.67
N ARG A 119 -21.83 7.94 -12.79
CA ARG A 119 -21.53 8.03 -11.36
C ARG A 119 -21.96 6.74 -10.69
N LEU A 120 -21.01 6.05 -10.08
CA LEU A 120 -21.31 4.87 -9.27
C LEU A 120 -22.16 5.28 -8.07
N THR A 121 -23.35 4.70 -7.94
CA THR A 121 -24.29 4.98 -6.85
C THR A 121 -24.41 3.83 -5.87
N GLY A 122 -24.07 2.60 -6.29
CA GLY A 122 -24.14 1.43 -5.42
C GLY A 122 -23.23 0.29 -5.85
N ILE A 123 -22.80 -0.50 -4.86
CA ILE A 123 -22.18 -1.81 -5.05
C ILE A 123 -22.94 -2.77 -4.16
N ASN A 124 -23.45 -3.87 -4.76
CA ASN A 124 -24.23 -4.85 -4.04
C ASN A 124 -23.49 -6.20 -4.02
N TYR A 125 -23.28 -6.71 -2.83
CA TYR A 125 -22.61 -7.97 -2.57
C TYR A 125 -23.65 -9.07 -2.30
N PRO A 126 -23.64 -10.18 -3.05
CA PRO A 126 -24.71 -11.19 -2.96
C PRO A 126 -24.62 -12.05 -1.70
N ASP A 127 -23.42 -12.29 -1.15
CA ASP A 127 -23.22 -13.15 0.02
C ASP A 127 -23.14 -12.36 1.32
N HIS A 128 -22.70 -11.09 1.24
CA HIS A 128 -22.55 -10.19 2.37
C HIS A 128 -23.28 -8.85 2.12
N PRO A 129 -24.64 -8.87 2.01
CA PRO A 129 -25.40 -7.65 1.71
C PRO A 129 -25.26 -6.56 2.78
N GLU A 130 -24.84 -6.92 4.00
CA GLU A 130 -24.50 -5.98 5.06
C GLU A 130 -23.31 -5.08 4.71
N ASN A 131 -22.46 -5.50 3.75
CA ASN A 131 -21.30 -4.75 3.25
C ASN A 131 -21.63 -3.91 2.01
N ASN A 132 -22.89 -3.90 1.55
CA ASN A 132 -23.31 -3.08 0.40
C ASN A 132 -22.89 -1.62 0.58
N VAL A 133 -22.43 -1.00 -0.52
CA VAL A 133 -21.96 0.38 -0.55
C VAL A 133 -22.95 1.26 -1.27
N LYS A 134 -23.20 2.46 -0.74
CA LYS A 134 -24.01 3.48 -1.40
C LYS A 134 -23.25 4.80 -1.47
N TYR A 135 -23.35 5.48 -2.60
CA TYR A 135 -22.73 6.78 -2.86
C TYR A 135 -23.81 7.81 -3.14
N TYR A 136 -23.79 8.92 -2.38
CA TYR A 136 -24.74 10.01 -2.51
C TYR A 136 -24.01 11.26 -2.99
N TYR A 137 -24.52 11.86 -4.05
CA TYR A 137 -23.93 13.04 -4.68
C TYR A 137 -24.77 14.26 -4.43
N GLY A 138 -24.15 15.41 -4.23
CA GLY A 138 -24.82 16.66 -3.95
C GLY A 138 -25.69 17.13 -5.13
N GLY A 139 -26.98 17.36 -4.86
CA GLY A 139 -27.91 17.96 -5.81
C GLY A 139 -27.65 19.45 -6.05
N ARG A 140 -28.47 20.08 -6.91
CA ARG A 140 -28.31 21.49 -7.30
C ARG A 140 -28.32 22.48 -6.12
N ASN A 141 -28.95 22.14 -5.01
CA ASN A 141 -29.07 22.99 -3.81
C ASN A 141 -28.15 22.52 -2.66
N ALA A 142 -27.23 21.59 -2.91
CA ALA A 142 -26.36 21.08 -1.87
C ALA A 142 -25.45 22.19 -1.32
N SER A 143 -25.38 22.28 -0.01
CA SER A 143 -24.53 23.22 0.72
C SER A 143 -23.06 22.79 0.73
N GLN A 144 -22.16 23.60 1.31
CA GLN A 144 -20.77 23.24 1.60
C GLN A 144 -19.95 22.82 0.36
N ASN A 145 -20.19 23.47 -0.79
CA ASN A 145 -19.54 23.17 -2.07
C ASN A 145 -19.70 21.72 -2.55
N ARG A 146 -20.77 21.04 -2.15
CA ARG A 146 -21.03 19.62 -2.45
C ARG A 146 -21.77 19.38 -3.76
N ILE A 147 -22.22 20.42 -4.47
CA ILE A 147 -22.97 20.27 -5.74
C ILE A 147 -22.17 19.39 -6.72
N GLY A 148 -22.78 18.28 -7.15
CA GLY A 148 -22.19 17.31 -8.08
C GLY A 148 -21.04 16.45 -7.52
N ARG A 149 -20.62 16.69 -6.27
CA ARG A 149 -19.55 15.94 -5.60
C ARG A 149 -20.13 14.87 -4.67
N LEU A 150 -19.29 13.88 -4.34
CA LEU A 150 -19.63 12.86 -3.36
C LEU A 150 -19.90 13.53 -2.00
N MET A 151 -21.09 13.38 -1.49
CA MET A 151 -21.54 14.03 -0.28
C MET A 151 -21.50 13.07 0.91
N LEU A 152 -21.91 11.83 0.67
CA LEU A 152 -21.92 10.76 1.66
C LEU A 152 -21.59 9.43 0.98
N ARG A 153 -20.81 8.62 1.66
CA ARG A 153 -20.59 7.21 1.34
C ARG A 153 -21.02 6.37 2.53
N GLU A 154 -21.87 5.42 2.28
CA GLU A 154 -22.39 4.47 3.25
C GLU A 154 -21.85 3.08 2.94
N ASP A 155 -21.34 2.36 3.93
CA ASP A 155 -20.87 0.98 3.81
C ASP A 155 -21.25 0.15 5.04
N GLY A 156 -20.79 -1.10 5.12
CA GLY A 156 -21.08 -2.00 6.22
C GLY A 156 -20.62 -1.50 7.58
N THR A 157 -19.57 -0.68 7.63
CA THR A 157 -18.97 -0.20 8.88
C THR A 157 -19.55 1.10 9.40
N GLY A 158 -20.41 1.75 8.59
CA GLY A 158 -21.05 3.02 8.94
C GLY A 158 -21.18 3.95 7.75
N ALA A 159 -20.77 5.20 7.91
CA ALA A 159 -20.78 6.17 6.83
C ALA A 159 -19.74 7.27 7.01
N ILE A 160 -19.31 7.85 5.91
CA ILE A 160 -18.45 9.02 5.87
C ILE A 160 -19.09 10.14 5.05
N GLU A 161 -19.19 11.32 5.63
CA GLU A 161 -19.71 12.54 5.03
C GLU A 161 -18.57 13.50 4.72
N TYR A 162 -18.61 14.10 3.52
CA TYR A 162 -17.56 14.95 2.98
C TYR A 162 -17.99 16.41 2.89
N PHE A 163 -17.09 17.31 3.20
CA PHE A 163 -17.23 18.74 3.09
C PHE A 163 -16.07 19.33 2.30
N TYR A 164 -16.36 20.27 1.42
CA TYR A 164 -15.38 20.76 0.46
C TYR A 164 -15.12 22.27 0.60
N GLY A 165 -13.90 22.66 0.33
CA GLY A 165 -13.53 24.04 0.15
C GLY A 165 -13.94 24.58 -1.22
N LYS A 166 -13.60 25.83 -1.48
CA LYS A 166 -13.99 26.52 -2.72
C LYS A 166 -13.31 25.93 -3.96
N MET A 167 -12.14 25.33 -3.81
CA MET A 167 -11.38 24.72 -4.91
C MET A 167 -11.71 23.24 -5.12
N GLY A 168 -12.54 22.66 -4.25
CA GLY A 168 -12.98 21.27 -4.32
C GLY A 168 -12.16 20.31 -3.45
N GLU A 169 -11.22 20.83 -2.71
CA GLU A 169 -10.46 20.11 -1.69
C GLU A 169 -11.38 19.67 -0.55
N VAL A 170 -11.12 18.50 0.03
CA VAL A 170 -11.82 18.03 1.22
C VAL A 170 -11.28 18.80 2.43
N THR A 171 -12.12 19.62 3.03
CA THR A 171 -11.74 20.41 4.21
C THR A 171 -12.21 19.81 5.53
N LYS A 172 -13.17 18.88 5.47
CA LYS A 172 -13.70 18.20 6.65
C LYS A 172 -14.33 16.88 6.25
N THR A 173 -14.15 15.87 7.09
CA THR A 173 -14.95 14.65 7.06
C THR A 173 -15.63 14.45 8.41
N ARG A 174 -16.82 13.83 8.36
CA ARG A 174 -17.53 13.31 9.51
C ARG A 174 -17.70 11.82 9.28
N ARG A 175 -17.02 10.99 10.06
CA ARG A 175 -17.04 9.54 9.92
C ARG A 175 -17.71 8.91 11.13
N THR A 176 -18.84 8.26 10.91
CA THR A 176 -19.56 7.48 11.93
C THR A 176 -19.25 6.02 11.72
N LEU A 177 -18.78 5.38 12.78
CA LEU A 177 -18.32 3.99 12.75
C LEU A 177 -19.05 3.15 13.79
N ILE A 178 -19.28 1.90 13.43
CA ILE A 178 -19.93 0.87 14.24
C ILE A 178 -18.86 -0.13 14.66
N VAL A 179 -18.74 -0.33 15.96
CA VAL A 179 -18.02 -1.44 16.55
C VAL A 179 -19.06 -2.32 17.26
N PRO A 180 -19.20 -3.59 16.93
CA PRO A 180 -20.16 -4.47 17.59
C PRO A 180 -19.99 -4.44 19.12
N ASN A 181 -21.10 -4.43 19.83
CA ASN A 181 -21.15 -4.33 21.28
C ASN A 181 -20.59 -3.04 21.91
N GLN A 182 -20.36 -2.01 21.09
CA GLN A 182 -19.90 -0.68 21.53
C GLN A 182 -20.87 0.40 21.07
N ALA A 183 -20.89 1.54 21.76
CA ALA A 183 -21.65 2.69 21.32
C ALA A 183 -21.16 3.21 19.96
N ILE A 184 -22.08 3.54 19.07
CA ILE A 184 -21.75 4.16 17.78
C ILE A 184 -21.05 5.51 18.04
N ALA A 185 -19.95 5.73 17.36
CA ALA A 185 -19.12 6.91 17.54
C ALA A 185 -18.87 7.64 16.23
N THR A 186 -18.81 8.96 16.29
CA THR A 186 -18.54 9.84 15.15
C THR A 186 -17.27 10.61 15.37
N TYR A 187 -16.42 10.61 14.38
CA TYR A 187 -15.12 11.25 14.36
C TYR A 187 -15.08 12.34 13.30
N VAL A 188 -14.60 13.51 13.67
CA VAL A 188 -14.49 14.66 12.77
C VAL A 188 -13.02 14.97 12.56
N THR A 189 -12.60 14.97 11.31
CA THR A 189 -11.25 15.39 10.92
C THR A 189 -11.37 16.60 10.01
N GLN A 190 -10.49 17.60 10.17
CA GLN A 190 -10.53 18.81 9.36
C GLN A 190 -9.14 19.13 8.80
N TRP A 191 -9.13 19.77 7.64
CA TRP A 191 -7.90 20.16 6.95
C TRP A 191 -7.99 21.60 6.45
N THR A 192 -6.87 22.30 6.48
CA THR A 192 -6.70 23.57 5.78
C THR A 192 -5.50 23.49 4.87
N TYR A 193 -5.61 24.17 3.75
CA TYR A 193 -4.60 24.15 2.71
C TYR A 193 -4.19 25.59 2.38
N ASP A 194 -2.97 25.74 1.89
CA ASP A 194 -2.54 27.01 1.34
C ASP A 194 -3.06 27.21 -0.09
N SER A 195 -2.70 28.34 -0.70
CA SER A 195 -3.09 28.66 -2.10
C SER A 195 -2.50 27.70 -3.12
N HIS A 196 -1.61 26.81 -2.73
CA HIS A 196 -0.95 25.81 -3.56
C HIS A 196 -1.47 24.40 -3.26
N ASN A 197 -2.57 24.31 -2.49
CA ASN A 197 -3.18 23.06 -2.04
C ASN A 197 -2.24 22.16 -1.21
N ARG A 198 -1.21 22.76 -0.57
CA ARG A 198 -0.39 22.04 0.40
C ARG A 198 -1.11 22.06 1.76
N LEU A 199 -1.04 20.94 2.47
CA LEU A 199 -1.64 20.82 3.80
C LEU A 199 -0.94 21.75 4.78
N LEU A 200 -1.66 22.74 5.31
CA LEU A 200 -1.17 23.64 6.36
C LEU A 200 -1.52 23.14 7.74
N GLU A 201 -2.76 22.76 7.93
CA GLU A 201 -3.24 22.31 9.24
C GLU A 201 -4.13 21.09 9.09
N MET A 202 -4.05 20.22 10.07
CA MET A 202 -4.96 19.12 10.28
C MET A 202 -5.46 19.15 11.71
N ILE A 203 -6.78 19.07 11.90
CA ILE A 203 -7.38 18.95 13.22
C ILE A 203 -7.85 17.51 13.37
N TYR A 204 -7.29 16.84 14.34
CA TYR A 204 -7.60 15.45 14.68
C TYR A 204 -8.96 15.33 15.37
N PRO A 205 -9.57 14.15 15.41
CA PRO A 205 -10.85 13.98 16.09
C PRO A 205 -10.84 14.31 17.58
N ASP A 206 -9.69 14.26 18.23
CA ASP A 206 -9.47 14.63 19.62
C ASP A 206 -9.16 16.13 19.80
N GLU A 207 -9.39 16.92 18.74
CA GLU A 207 -9.22 18.38 18.67
C GLU A 207 -7.75 18.85 18.67
N GLU A 208 -6.77 17.96 18.66
CA GLU A 208 -5.39 18.39 18.47
C GLU A 208 -5.18 18.97 17.06
N LYS A 209 -4.57 20.13 16.99
CA LYS A 209 -4.20 20.78 15.73
C LYS A 209 -2.73 20.51 15.40
N ILE A 210 -2.50 19.94 14.24
CA ILE A 210 -1.16 19.74 13.67
C ILE A 210 -0.97 20.77 12.56
N THR A 211 0.14 21.49 12.63
CA THR A 211 0.54 22.50 11.63
C THR A 211 1.79 22.05 10.91
N TYR A 212 1.77 22.16 9.59
CA TYR A 212 2.87 21.81 8.70
C TYR A 212 3.52 23.09 8.17
N SER A 213 4.82 23.23 8.38
CA SER A 213 5.60 24.37 7.89
C SER A 213 6.54 23.93 6.78
N TYR A 214 6.64 24.77 5.76
CA TYR A 214 7.45 24.49 4.58
C TYR A 214 8.58 25.50 4.45
N ASN A 215 9.75 25.05 4.02
CA ASN A 215 10.87 25.93 3.71
C ASN A 215 10.60 26.76 2.43
N LEU A 216 11.51 27.65 2.08
CA LEU A 216 11.39 28.49 0.88
C LEU A 216 11.38 27.66 -0.42
N GLY A 217 11.97 26.48 -0.42
CA GLY A 217 11.90 25.51 -1.51
C GLY A 217 10.58 24.71 -1.51
N GLY A 218 9.71 24.87 -0.49
CA GLY A 218 8.42 24.23 -0.34
C GLY A 218 8.45 22.80 0.17
N GLN A 219 9.60 22.35 0.59
CA GLN A 219 9.73 21.07 1.26
C GLN A 219 9.30 21.21 2.72
N LEU A 220 8.71 20.14 3.27
CA LEU A 220 8.31 20.12 4.67
C LEU A 220 9.53 20.30 5.57
N GLU A 221 9.49 21.32 6.41
CA GLU A 221 10.58 21.65 7.31
C GLU A 221 10.29 21.29 8.76
N LYS A 222 9.02 21.46 9.19
CA LYS A 222 8.62 21.34 10.58
C LYS A 222 7.18 20.82 10.71
N VAL A 223 6.92 20.06 11.78
CA VAL A 223 5.57 19.60 12.16
C VAL A 223 5.33 19.98 13.61
N HIS A 224 4.34 20.85 13.83
CA HIS A 224 4.00 21.41 15.13
C HIS A 224 2.62 20.94 15.58
N GLY A 225 2.51 20.52 16.84
CA GLY A 225 1.25 20.17 17.48
C GLY A 225 0.78 21.24 18.46
N TYR A 226 -0.52 21.41 18.59
CA TYR A 226 -1.14 22.27 19.59
C TYR A 226 -2.44 21.64 20.09
N LYS A 227 -2.52 21.46 21.39
CA LYS A 227 -3.74 21.04 22.07
C LYS A 227 -4.00 21.95 23.29
N SER A 228 -3.37 21.67 24.42
CA SER A 228 -3.37 22.57 25.59
C SER A 228 -2.14 23.48 25.61
N TYR A 229 -1.08 23.07 24.96
CA TYR A 229 0.16 23.86 24.74
C TYR A 229 0.75 23.48 23.39
N GLY A 230 1.68 24.32 22.88
CA GLY A 230 2.34 24.08 21.61
C GLY A 230 3.66 23.33 21.80
N TYR A 231 3.96 22.38 20.89
CA TYR A 231 5.21 21.64 20.85
C TYR A 231 5.52 21.15 19.43
N ASP A 232 6.78 20.86 19.17
CA ASP A 232 7.20 20.41 17.86
C ASP A 232 7.32 18.89 17.83
N TYR A 233 6.56 18.19 17.02
CA TYR A 233 6.80 16.77 16.77
C TYR A 233 8.11 16.58 16.00
N VAL A 234 8.26 17.38 14.96
CA VAL A 234 9.47 17.46 14.15
C VAL A 234 9.92 18.90 14.14
N SER A 235 11.09 19.15 14.73
CA SER A 235 11.63 20.51 14.87
C SER A 235 12.39 20.95 13.62
N LYS A 236 12.96 20.03 12.85
CA LYS A 236 13.66 20.35 11.61
C LYS A 236 13.81 19.13 10.69
N ILE A 237 13.66 19.38 9.40
CA ILE A 237 14.04 18.45 8.33
C ILE A 237 15.03 19.14 7.42
N GLY A 238 16.10 18.45 7.04
CA GLY A 238 17.10 18.92 6.09
C GLY A 238 17.13 18.05 4.85
N TYR A 239 17.42 18.69 3.73
CA TYR A 239 17.48 18.03 2.43
C TYR A 239 18.80 18.39 1.73
N ASP A 240 19.29 17.50 0.89
CA ASP A 240 20.40 17.83 0.00
C ASP A 240 19.89 18.53 -1.28
N LYS A 241 20.80 18.89 -2.14
CA LYS A 241 20.49 19.53 -3.44
C LYS A 241 19.71 18.62 -4.41
N PHE A 242 19.50 17.38 -4.08
CA PHE A 242 18.71 16.40 -4.84
C PHE A 242 17.40 16.05 -4.13
N GLU A 243 17.05 16.83 -3.09
CA GLU A 243 15.83 16.66 -2.27
C GLU A 243 15.77 15.35 -1.49
N GLN A 244 16.88 14.61 -1.41
CA GLN A 244 16.97 13.49 -0.51
C GLN A 244 17.09 14.03 0.90
N ARG A 245 16.33 13.47 1.84
CA ARG A 245 16.38 13.83 3.24
C ARG A 245 17.76 13.47 3.79
N THR A 246 18.47 14.46 4.31
CA THR A 246 19.78 14.27 4.93
C THR A 246 19.75 14.41 6.44
N TYR A 247 18.69 15.03 6.97
CA TYR A 247 18.58 15.32 8.39
C TYR A 247 17.12 15.33 8.84
N LEU A 248 16.88 14.81 10.04
CA LEU A 248 15.59 14.85 10.71
C LEU A 248 15.82 15.01 12.21
N LYS A 249 15.16 16.02 12.83
CA LYS A 249 15.23 16.25 14.28
C LYS A 249 13.84 16.22 14.88
N TYR A 250 13.68 15.38 15.89
CA TYR A 250 12.48 15.28 16.70
C TYR A 250 12.53 16.24 17.91
N CYS A 251 11.38 16.52 18.52
CA CYS A 251 11.31 17.38 19.69
C CYS A 251 11.91 16.74 20.96
N ASN A 252 12.01 15.44 21.02
CA ASN A 252 12.70 14.72 22.11
C ASN A 252 14.23 14.80 22.01
N GLY A 253 14.74 15.57 21.05
CA GLY A 253 16.17 15.75 20.81
C GLY A 253 16.83 14.69 19.94
N ALA A 254 16.11 13.64 19.56
CA ALA A 254 16.67 12.63 18.65
C ALA A 254 16.91 13.22 17.26
N GLU A 255 18.04 12.84 16.66
CA GLU A 255 18.51 13.33 15.37
C GLU A 255 18.87 12.16 14.46
N THR A 256 18.39 12.21 13.23
CA THR A 256 18.69 11.21 12.19
C THR A 256 19.47 11.85 11.06
N PHE A 257 20.54 11.21 10.63
CA PHE A 257 21.39 11.64 9.53
C PHE A 257 21.38 10.59 8.42
N TYR A 258 21.27 11.03 7.18
CA TYR A 258 21.28 10.18 6.00
C TYR A 258 22.46 10.59 5.11
N THR A 259 23.30 9.64 4.76
CA THR A 259 24.43 9.85 3.85
C THR A 259 24.23 9.00 2.61
N TYR A 260 24.44 9.57 1.45
CA TYR A 260 24.24 8.92 0.17
C TYR A 260 25.53 8.85 -0.64
N ASP A 261 25.71 7.75 -1.34
CA ASP A 261 26.79 7.59 -2.30
C ASP A 261 26.65 8.66 -3.41
N PRO A 262 27.72 9.42 -3.70
CA PRO A 262 27.61 10.58 -4.58
C PRO A 262 27.37 10.24 -6.05
N GLN A 263 27.67 9.00 -6.48
CA GLN A 263 27.55 8.60 -7.88
C GLN A 263 26.18 7.95 -8.19
N ARG A 264 25.74 7.00 -7.35
CA ARG A 264 24.51 6.24 -7.54
C ARG A 264 23.36 6.67 -6.64
N ARG A 265 23.63 7.56 -5.69
CA ARG A 265 22.62 8.11 -4.74
C ARG A 265 21.95 7.07 -3.87
N ARG A 266 22.60 5.92 -3.66
CA ARG A 266 22.15 4.89 -2.72
C ARG A 266 22.47 5.32 -1.28
N LEU A 267 21.62 4.90 -0.34
CA LEU A 267 21.86 5.14 1.08
C LEU A 267 23.17 4.45 1.50
N GLN A 268 24.13 5.22 1.99
CA GLN A 268 25.42 4.70 2.43
C GLN A 268 25.45 4.52 3.94
N ASN A 269 24.97 5.52 4.69
CA ASN A 269 24.83 5.45 6.13
C ASN A 269 23.50 6.04 6.59
N LEU A 270 22.97 5.46 7.66
CA LEU A 270 21.80 5.92 8.40
C LEU A 270 22.18 5.95 9.88
N THR A 271 22.36 7.16 10.43
CA THR A 271 22.82 7.34 11.81
C THR A 271 21.72 8.01 12.63
N VAL A 272 21.44 7.48 13.82
CA VAL A 272 20.48 8.07 14.78
C VAL A 272 21.18 8.33 16.11
N ASN A 273 21.09 9.58 16.54
CA ASN A 273 21.57 10.02 17.87
C ASN A 273 20.35 10.32 18.75
N SER A 274 20.31 9.81 19.97
CA SER A 274 19.27 10.07 20.95
C SER A 274 19.83 9.97 22.37
N GLY A 275 19.33 10.78 23.28
CA GLY A 275 19.77 10.77 24.68
C GLY A 275 21.29 11.00 24.86
N GLY A 276 21.91 11.71 23.92
CA GLY A 276 23.36 11.98 23.94
C GLY A 276 24.27 10.84 23.43
N ASN A 277 23.66 9.76 22.90
CA ASN A 277 24.37 8.59 22.37
C ASN A 277 23.95 8.32 20.92
N THR A 278 24.82 7.68 20.15
CA THR A 278 24.46 7.08 18.86
C THR A 278 23.80 5.74 19.15
N ILE A 279 22.50 5.62 18.84
CA ILE A 279 21.72 4.41 19.07
C ILE A 279 21.68 3.51 17.85
N MET A 280 21.83 4.08 16.64
CA MET A 280 21.89 3.36 15.39
C MET A 280 22.92 4.03 14.46
N ASP A 281 23.77 3.24 13.82
CA ASP A 281 24.75 3.69 12.83
C ASP A 281 24.91 2.62 11.75
N ASN A 282 23.90 2.53 10.89
CA ASN A 282 23.80 1.51 9.84
C ASN A 282 24.63 1.90 8.62
N ALA A 283 25.64 1.11 8.30
CA ALA A 283 26.41 1.20 7.06
C ALA A 283 25.95 0.12 6.07
N TYR A 284 25.73 0.52 4.81
CA TYR A 284 25.19 -0.33 3.73
C TYR A 284 26.24 -0.60 2.66
N THR A 285 26.34 -1.86 2.21
CA THR A 285 27.13 -2.24 1.03
C THR A 285 26.24 -2.85 -0.04
N TYR A 286 26.63 -2.69 -1.30
CA TYR A 286 25.82 -3.06 -2.45
C TYR A 286 26.65 -3.75 -3.53
N ASP A 287 26.04 -4.64 -4.28
CA ASP A 287 26.61 -5.18 -5.50
C ASP A 287 26.50 -4.23 -6.71
N ALA A 288 26.95 -4.71 -7.88
CA ALA A 288 26.96 -3.91 -9.10
C ALA A 288 25.57 -3.54 -9.64
N VAL A 289 24.53 -4.31 -9.30
CA VAL A 289 23.13 -4.08 -9.69
C VAL A 289 22.29 -3.46 -8.57
N SER A 290 22.92 -3.13 -7.43
CA SER A 290 22.34 -2.46 -6.26
C SER A 290 21.56 -3.35 -5.30
N ASN A 291 21.79 -4.66 -5.29
CA ASN A 291 21.35 -5.51 -4.21
C ASN A 291 22.12 -5.16 -2.93
N VAL A 292 21.44 -5.14 -1.79
CA VAL A 292 22.07 -4.92 -0.48
C VAL A 292 22.88 -6.17 -0.10
N LEU A 293 24.18 -6.04 0.06
CA LEU A 293 25.07 -7.16 0.45
C LEU A 293 25.26 -7.24 1.95
N SER A 294 25.27 -6.08 2.64
CA SER A 294 25.37 -6.07 4.09
C SER A 294 24.77 -4.80 4.70
N VAL A 295 24.34 -4.94 5.94
CA VAL A 295 23.96 -3.83 6.83
C VAL A 295 24.67 -4.06 8.15
N VAL A 296 25.45 -3.08 8.58
CA VAL A 296 26.22 -3.16 9.84
C VAL A 296 25.90 -1.94 10.69
N ASN A 297 25.34 -2.18 11.89
CA ASN A 297 25.15 -1.15 12.89
C ASN A 297 26.39 -1.06 13.77
N GLY A 298 27.16 0.03 13.59
CA GLY A 298 28.39 0.30 14.32
C GLY A 298 28.20 1.07 15.65
N ALA A 299 26.94 1.29 16.06
CA ALA A 299 26.67 1.97 17.33
C ALA A 299 27.27 1.22 18.52
N SER A 300 27.66 1.95 19.56
CA SER A 300 28.21 1.33 20.78
C SER A 300 27.16 0.50 21.51
N VAL A 301 27.60 -0.60 22.12
CA VAL A 301 26.74 -1.36 23.04
C VAL A 301 26.28 -0.42 24.18
N PRO A 302 24.98 -0.36 24.46
CA PRO A 302 24.45 0.54 25.47
C PRO A 302 24.84 0.11 26.90
N GLN A 303 24.61 0.99 27.88
CA GLN A 303 24.84 0.70 29.28
C GLN A 303 23.87 -0.39 29.75
N SER A 304 24.23 -1.05 30.86
CA SER A 304 23.40 -2.07 31.53
C SER A 304 21.97 -1.60 31.73
N GLY A 305 20.99 -2.48 31.40
CA GLY A 305 19.56 -2.21 31.50
C GLY A 305 18.98 -1.34 30.36
N LYS A 306 19.77 -0.93 29.38
CA LYS A 306 19.27 -0.18 28.20
C LYS A 306 19.18 -1.09 26.99
N ALA A 307 18.19 -0.82 26.14
CA ALA A 307 17.93 -1.54 24.88
C ALA A 307 18.78 -0.98 23.73
N GLY A 308 19.04 -1.84 22.73
CA GLY A 308 19.84 -1.51 21.53
C GLY A 308 21.20 -2.23 21.55
N GLY A 309 22.01 -2.01 20.53
CA GLY A 309 23.33 -2.60 20.43
C GLY A 309 23.85 -2.67 19.00
N GLN A 310 24.92 -3.44 18.84
CA GLN A 310 25.58 -3.69 17.57
C GLN A 310 24.87 -4.80 16.81
N MET A 311 24.76 -4.63 15.51
CA MET A 311 24.13 -5.59 14.61
C MET A 311 24.93 -5.69 13.31
N ALA A 312 25.04 -6.89 12.77
CA ALA A 312 25.61 -7.10 11.45
C ALA A 312 24.78 -8.13 10.68
N HIS A 313 24.36 -7.78 9.49
CA HIS A 313 23.70 -8.68 8.53
C HIS A 313 24.52 -8.80 7.25
N ALA A 314 24.54 -10.01 6.65
CA ALA A 314 25.11 -10.25 5.34
C ALA A 314 24.17 -11.10 4.50
N TYR A 315 24.13 -10.83 3.17
CA TYR A 315 23.14 -11.36 2.25
C TYR A 315 23.77 -11.85 0.97
N THR A 316 23.22 -12.94 0.40
CA THR A 316 23.58 -13.44 -0.93
C THR A 316 22.35 -13.64 -1.79
N TYR A 317 22.52 -13.52 -3.09
CA TYR A 317 21.44 -13.60 -4.07
C TYR A 317 21.78 -14.60 -5.18
N ASP A 318 20.74 -15.16 -5.79
CA ASP A 318 20.90 -15.97 -7.00
C ASP A 318 20.98 -15.08 -8.27
N ALA A 319 21.12 -15.71 -9.41
CA ALA A 319 21.19 -15.03 -10.70
C ALA A 319 19.86 -14.32 -11.10
N LEU A 320 18.78 -14.55 -10.37
CA LEU A 320 17.48 -13.92 -10.52
C LEU A 320 17.25 -12.81 -9.47
N TYR A 321 18.29 -12.49 -8.68
CA TYR A 321 18.26 -11.51 -7.60
C TYR A 321 17.32 -11.88 -6.45
N ARG A 322 16.97 -13.16 -6.30
CA ARG A 322 16.23 -13.66 -5.15
C ARG A 322 17.20 -13.91 -3.99
N LEU A 323 16.79 -13.63 -2.78
CA LEU A 323 17.61 -13.83 -1.59
C LEU A 323 17.83 -15.32 -1.33
N VAL A 324 19.07 -15.79 -1.40
CA VAL A 324 19.42 -17.21 -1.18
C VAL A 324 19.88 -17.46 0.24
N SER A 325 20.65 -16.55 0.82
CA SER A 325 21.07 -16.68 2.21
C SER A 325 21.17 -15.36 2.93
N ALA A 326 20.98 -15.43 4.23
CA ALA A 326 21.25 -14.32 5.14
C ALA A 326 21.85 -14.84 6.44
N THR A 327 22.71 -14.03 7.01
CA THR A 327 23.24 -14.23 8.37
C THR A 327 23.10 -12.94 9.16
N GLY A 328 22.87 -13.05 10.45
CA GLY A 328 22.81 -11.89 11.33
C GLY A 328 23.43 -12.18 12.68
N THR A 329 24.04 -11.15 13.28
CA THR A 329 24.56 -11.19 14.63
C THR A 329 24.11 -9.94 15.37
N TYR A 330 23.90 -10.07 16.66
CA TYR A 330 23.54 -8.98 17.56
C TYR A 330 24.34 -9.07 18.85
N THR A 331 24.74 -7.94 19.39
CA THR A 331 25.39 -7.80 20.70
C THR A 331 24.81 -6.58 21.43
N GLY A 332 24.11 -6.83 22.50
CA GLY A 332 23.49 -5.80 23.35
C GLY A 332 24.11 -5.72 24.74
N ALA A 333 23.52 -4.87 25.61
CA ALA A 333 23.90 -4.75 27.01
C ALA A 333 23.68 -6.08 27.75
N ASP A 334 24.28 -6.21 28.95
CA ASP A 334 24.06 -7.31 29.90
C ASP A 334 24.35 -8.69 29.31
N ASN A 335 25.37 -8.78 28.43
CA ASN A 335 25.75 -10.00 27.72
C ASN A 335 24.64 -10.57 26.81
N LYS A 336 23.74 -9.73 26.34
CA LYS A 336 22.76 -10.11 25.33
C LYS A 336 23.46 -10.34 24.01
N THR A 337 23.26 -11.51 23.44
CA THR A 337 23.75 -11.84 22.10
C THR A 337 22.70 -12.61 21.33
N ALA A 338 22.69 -12.46 20.03
CA ALA A 338 21.87 -13.26 19.14
C ALA A 338 22.59 -13.51 17.82
N SER A 339 22.25 -14.62 17.18
CA SER A 339 22.68 -14.91 15.82
C SER A 339 21.62 -15.70 15.07
N TYR A 340 21.51 -15.45 13.76
CA TYR A 340 20.72 -16.30 12.90
C TYR A 340 21.43 -16.63 11.61
N THR A 341 21.01 -17.74 11.00
CA THR A 341 21.29 -18.08 9.62
C THR A 341 19.98 -18.40 8.92
N LEU A 342 19.83 -17.93 7.69
CA LEU A 342 18.69 -18.19 6.83
C LEU A 342 19.21 -18.74 5.49
N ALA A 343 18.60 -19.81 4.98
CA ALA A 343 18.84 -20.33 3.65
C ALA A 343 17.50 -20.53 2.94
N MET A 344 17.43 -20.12 1.66
CA MET A 344 16.22 -20.16 0.84
C MET A 344 16.48 -20.92 -0.46
N GLY A 345 15.54 -21.75 -0.87
CA GLY A 345 15.54 -22.41 -2.17
C GLY A 345 14.32 -21.99 -3.00
N TYR A 346 14.48 -21.98 -4.31
CA TYR A 346 13.45 -21.54 -5.25
C TYR A 346 13.43 -22.40 -6.51
N ASP A 347 12.27 -22.50 -7.13
CA ASP A 347 12.11 -23.11 -8.45
C ASP A 347 12.02 -22.07 -9.59
N ASN A 348 11.79 -22.55 -10.82
CA ASN A 348 11.64 -21.71 -12.00
C ASN A 348 10.33 -20.91 -12.07
N MET A 349 9.36 -21.20 -11.21
CA MET A 349 8.11 -20.42 -11.05
C MET A 349 8.26 -19.33 -9.99
N HIS A 350 9.47 -19.09 -9.48
CA HIS A 350 9.74 -18.20 -8.34
C HIS A 350 8.99 -18.58 -7.05
N ARG A 351 8.59 -19.88 -6.92
CA ARG A 351 8.02 -20.40 -5.68
C ARG A 351 9.16 -20.79 -4.74
N ILE A 352 8.94 -20.62 -3.44
CA ILE A 352 9.88 -21.06 -2.40
C ILE A 352 9.77 -22.58 -2.28
N THR A 353 10.89 -23.29 -2.44
CA THR A 353 10.95 -24.75 -2.30
C THR A 353 11.47 -25.19 -0.92
N SER A 354 12.30 -24.35 -0.30
CA SER A 354 12.82 -24.59 1.04
C SER A 354 13.14 -23.27 1.74
N LYS A 355 12.96 -23.27 3.07
CA LYS A 355 13.37 -22.19 3.96
C LYS A 355 13.91 -22.79 5.24
N ARG A 356 15.17 -22.55 5.55
CA ARG A 356 15.82 -23.05 6.76
C ARG A 356 16.33 -21.88 7.58
N GLN A 357 15.97 -21.83 8.86
CA GLN A 357 16.44 -20.82 9.80
C GLN A 357 16.96 -21.47 11.06
N ILE A 358 18.08 -20.97 11.53
CA ILE A 358 18.66 -21.31 12.84
C ILE A 358 18.79 -20.02 13.61
N LEU A 359 18.34 -19.99 14.84
CA LEU A 359 18.39 -18.85 15.75
C LEU A 359 18.98 -19.27 17.08
N THR A 360 19.92 -18.49 17.57
CA THR A 360 20.43 -18.58 18.95
C THR A 360 20.34 -17.22 19.60
N GLN A 361 19.78 -17.14 20.79
CA GLN A 361 19.71 -15.92 21.60
C GLN A 361 20.18 -16.23 23.01
N ASN A 362 20.99 -15.33 23.59
CA ASN A 362 21.41 -15.39 24.98
C ASN A 362 20.95 -14.12 25.69
N ASN A 363 20.20 -14.27 26.77
CA ASN A 363 19.71 -13.20 27.64
C ASN A 363 18.85 -12.12 26.92
N VAL A 364 18.30 -12.40 25.73
CA VAL A 364 17.48 -11.45 24.95
C VAL A 364 16.03 -11.48 25.41
N GLN A 365 15.34 -12.61 25.24
CA GLN A 365 13.94 -12.76 25.64
C GLN A 365 13.77 -13.11 27.12
N PHE A 366 14.72 -13.85 27.68
CA PHE A 366 14.75 -14.26 29.10
C PHE A 366 16.22 -14.45 29.53
N ASN A 367 16.44 -14.61 30.83
CA ASN A 367 17.78 -14.92 31.34
C ASN A 367 18.12 -16.39 31.06
N GLY A 368 18.90 -16.61 30.00
CA GLY A 368 19.29 -17.94 29.54
C GLY A 368 19.48 -17.96 28.03
N THR A 369 19.69 -19.16 27.50
CA THR A 369 19.91 -19.39 26.08
C THR A 369 18.66 -19.96 25.41
N LEU A 370 18.19 -19.31 24.36
CA LEU A 370 17.20 -19.84 23.45
C LEU A 370 17.91 -20.36 22.19
N ASN A 371 17.70 -21.63 21.88
CA ASN A 371 18.04 -22.19 20.56
C ASN A 371 16.72 -22.56 19.88
N ALA A 372 16.50 -21.97 18.73
CA ALA A 372 15.31 -22.22 17.93
C ALA A 372 15.69 -22.34 16.45
N GLY A 373 14.88 -23.03 15.70
CA GLY A 373 15.07 -23.13 14.27
C GLY A 373 14.02 -23.97 13.61
N TYR A 374 13.99 -23.91 12.32
CA TYR A 374 13.12 -24.72 11.48
C TYR A 374 13.77 -25.03 10.14
N ASP A 375 13.31 -26.12 9.55
CA ASP A 375 13.60 -26.50 8.19
C ASP A 375 12.27 -26.79 7.48
N LEU A 376 11.85 -25.86 6.61
CA LEU A 376 10.58 -25.93 5.88
C LEU A 376 10.84 -26.46 4.49
N SER A 377 10.12 -27.51 4.11
CA SER A 377 10.09 -28.03 2.74
C SER A 377 8.70 -27.81 2.17
N TYR A 378 8.61 -27.09 1.06
CA TYR A 378 7.36 -26.65 0.44
C TYR A 378 6.96 -27.60 -0.69
N THR A 379 5.71 -28.03 -0.68
CA THR A 379 5.11 -28.82 -1.76
C THR A 379 3.91 -28.09 -2.31
N TYR A 380 3.88 -27.88 -3.62
CA TYR A 380 2.81 -27.20 -4.34
C TYR A 380 1.87 -28.18 -4.99
N GLY A 381 0.65 -27.73 -5.31
CA GLY A 381 -0.32 -28.53 -6.04
C GLY A 381 0.20 -28.96 -7.41
N THR A 382 -0.17 -30.15 -7.84
CA THR A 382 0.22 -30.73 -9.14
C THR A 382 -0.88 -30.64 -10.19
N GLU A 383 -2.13 -30.44 -9.76
CA GLU A 383 -3.28 -30.34 -10.63
C GLU A 383 -3.30 -28.99 -11.37
N THR A 384 -3.90 -28.98 -12.55
CA THR A 384 -4.14 -27.75 -13.30
C THR A 384 -4.97 -26.76 -12.44
N GLY A 385 -4.52 -25.53 -12.36
CA GLY A 385 -5.13 -24.49 -11.53
C GLY A 385 -4.66 -24.46 -10.07
N LYS A 386 -3.87 -25.44 -9.62
CA LYS A 386 -3.35 -25.51 -8.25
C LYS A 386 -1.83 -25.42 -8.12
N LYS A 387 -1.11 -25.33 -9.23
CA LYS A 387 0.36 -25.33 -9.23
C LYS A 387 0.99 -24.14 -8.50
N PHE A 388 0.27 -23.03 -8.34
CA PHE A 388 0.71 -21.87 -7.55
C PHE A 388 0.38 -22.02 -6.07
N GLN A 389 -0.61 -22.85 -5.73
CA GLN A 389 -1.12 -23.02 -4.39
C GLN A 389 -0.21 -23.95 -3.60
N LEU A 390 0.13 -23.55 -2.40
CA LEU A 390 0.88 -24.35 -1.45
C LEU A 390 0.00 -25.50 -0.96
N ALA A 391 0.40 -26.74 -1.21
CA ALA A 391 -0.37 -27.90 -0.77
C ALA A 391 0.07 -28.37 0.61
N ASN A 392 1.37 -28.33 0.87
CA ASN A 392 1.93 -28.83 2.12
C ASN A 392 3.26 -28.14 2.45
N VAL A 393 3.51 -27.94 3.74
CA VAL A 393 4.83 -27.61 4.28
C VAL A 393 5.20 -28.63 5.32
N LYS A 394 6.28 -29.37 5.07
CA LYS A 394 6.92 -30.15 6.13
C LYS A 394 7.78 -29.20 6.94
N ASP A 395 7.50 -29.11 8.24
CA ASP A 395 8.12 -28.21 9.20
C ASP A 395 8.85 -29.01 10.27
N VAL A 396 10.15 -29.14 10.14
CA VAL A 396 11.00 -29.71 11.17
C VAL A 396 11.50 -28.55 12.02
N ASN A 397 11.00 -28.40 13.22
CA ASN A 397 11.37 -27.30 14.11
C ASN A 397 11.79 -27.77 15.48
N TYR A 398 12.55 -26.94 16.15
CA TYR A 398 12.94 -27.12 17.53
C TYR A 398 12.97 -25.77 18.26
N ARG A 399 12.73 -25.85 19.56
CA ARG A 399 12.90 -24.72 20.47
C ARG A 399 13.31 -25.26 21.85
N THR A 400 14.42 -24.75 22.40
CA THR A 400 14.89 -25.09 23.74
C THR A 400 15.19 -23.83 24.52
N GLU A 401 14.61 -23.70 25.71
CA GLU A 401 14.70 -22.47 26.50
C GLU A 401 15.66 -22.64 27.69
N GLU A 402 15.91 -23.88 28.13
CA GLU A 402 16.70 -24.14 29.36
C GLU A 402 17.98 -24.94 29.11
N THR A 403 17.94 -25.98 28.29
CA THR A 403 19.12 -26.81 28.02
C THR A 403 19.22 -27.21 26.55
N PRO A 404 20.32 -26.86 25.85
CA PRO A 404 20.51 -27.24 24.44
C PRO A 404 20.51 -28.76 24.18
N SER A 405 20.68 -29.58 25.21
CA SER A 405 20.67 -31.05 25.13
C SER A 405 19.25 -31.65 25.07
N GLU A 406 18.23 -30.92 25.42
CA GLU A 406 16.84 -31.39 25.47
C GLU A 406 16.00 -30.82 24.32
N SER A 407 16.59 -30.60 23.14
CA SER A 407 15.86 -30.12 21.99
C SER A 407 14.77 -31.10 21.57
N GLU A 408 13.52 -30.69 21.73
CA GLU A 408 12.40 -31.41 21.14
C GLU A 408 12.28 -31.01 19.66
N ASN A 409 12.81 -31.84 18.77
CA ASN A 409 12.50 -31.70 17.36
C ASN A 409 11.06 -32.12 17.15
N VAL A 410 10.23 -31.16 16.74
CA VAL A 410 8.84 -31.41 16.37
C VAL A 410 8.74 -31.43 14.85
N ASN A 411 8.30 -32.56 14.30
CA ASN A 411 8.02 -32.70 12.88
C ASN A 411 6.55 -32.36 12.65
N ASN A 412 6.29 -31.14 12.24
CA ASN A 412 4.95 -30.71 11.86
C ASN A 412 4.76 -30.88 10.36
N ASN A 413 3.52 -31.11 9.99
CA ASN A 413 3.13 -31.15 8.59
C ASN A 413 1.90 -30.27 8.44
N HIS A 414 2.04 -29.16 7.70
CA HIS A 414 0.97 -28.22 7.45
C HIS A 414 0.34 -28.53 6.12
N ALA A 415 -0.93 -28.86 6.09
CA ALA A 415 -1.72 -29.01 4.89
C ALA A 415 -2.56 -27.77 4.64
N TYR A 416 -2.56 -27.29 3.40
CA TYR A 416 -3.20 -26.02 2.99
C TYR A 416 -4.33 -26.29 2.00
N GLU A 417 -5.46 -25.62 2.20
CA GLU A 417 -6.60 -25.67 1.28
C GLU A 417 -7.01 -24.24 0.88
N TYR A 418 -7.43 -24.10 -0.36
CA TYR A 418 -7.78 -22.82 -0.96
C TYR A 418 -9.19 -22.88 -1.56
N ASP A 419 -9.85 -21.71 -1.57
CA ASP A 419 -11.09 -21.55 -2.29
C ASP A 419 -10.86 -21.45 -3.82
N ALA A 420 -11.93 -21.25 -4.60
CA ALA A 420 -11.79 -21.17 -6.06
C ALA A 420 -11.18 -19.83 -6.53
N ASN A 421 -11.19 -18.78 -5.71
CA ASN A 421 -10.52 -17.52 -5.97
C ASN A 421 -9.02 -17.58 -5.61
N GLY A 422 -8.56 -18.69 -5.03
CA GLY A 422 -7.17 -18.87 -4.57
C GLY A 422 -6.88 -18.24 -3.22
N ASN A 423 -7.88 -17.93 -2.41
CA ASN A 423 -7.67 -17.52 -1.02
C ASN A 423 -7.46 -18.74 -0.13
N LEU A 424 -6.53 -18.66 0.79
CA LEU A 424 -6.31 -19.70 1.79
C LEU A 424 -7.53 -19.77 2.72
N VAL A 425 -8.14 -20.95 2.85
CA VAL A 425 -9.33 -21.14 3.70
C VAL A 425 -9.09 -22.05 4.89
N TYR A 426 -8.09 -22.94 4.78
CA TYR A 426 -7.81 -23.90 5.86
C TYR A 426 -6.35 -24.29 5.92
N VAL A 427 -5.81 -24.34 7.12
CA VAL A 427 -4.51 -24.95 7.42
C VAL A 427 -4.69 -25.96 8.54
N ASN A 428 -4.33 -27.21 8.26
CA ASN A 428 -4.25 -28.24 9.28
C ASN A 428 -2.79 -28.53 9.61
N THR A 429 -2.45 -28.44 10.88
CA THR A 429 -1.12 -28.76 11.37
C THR A 429 -1.15 -30.06 12.13
N SER A 430 -0.66 -31.14 11.52
CA SER A 430 -0.38 -32.39 12.22
C SER A 430 1.02 -32.35 12.83
N ARG A 431 1.15 -32.78 14.05
CA ARG A 431 2.41 -32.79 14.79
C ARG A 431 2.87 -34.18 15.07
N THR A 432 4.17 -34.40 14.96
CA THR A 432 4.82 -35.67 15.31
C THR A 432 5.90 -35.38 16.34
N LYS A 433 5.83 -36.08 17.50
CA LYS A 433 6.84 -36.00 18.55
C LYS A 433 8.17 -36.58 18.09
N LYS A 434 9.25 -36.27 18.81
CA LYS A 434 10.60 -36.75 18.55
C LYS A 434 10.72 -38.29 18.53
N ASP A 435 9.85 -38.98 19.27
CA ASP A 435 9.76 -40.44 19.29
C ASP A 435 9.04 -41.05 18.06
N GLY A 436 8.60 -40.22 17.14
CA GLY A 436 7.88 -40.60 15.93
C GLY A 436 6.39 -40.84 16.15
N MET A 437 5.87 -40.64 17.36
CA MET A 437 4.46 -40.79 17.68
C MET A 437 3.69 -39.52 17.34
N ALA A 438 2.44 -39.65 16.89
CA ALA A 438 1.58 -38.49 16.63
C ALA A 438 1.36 -37.72 17.95
N ASP A 439 1.51 -36.37 17.86
CA ASP A 439 1.09 -35.49 18.96
C ASP A 439 -0.43 -35.34 18.90
N GLU A 440 -1.10 -35.50 20.05
CA GLU A 440 -2.54 -35.29 20.15
C GLU A 440 -2.94 -33.84 19.94
N LYS A 441 -1.97 -32.90 19.96
CA LYS A 441 -2.19 -31.48 19.72
C LYS A 441 -2.07 -31.13 18.22
N THR A 442 -3.07 -31.50 17.44
CA THR A 442 -3.26 -30.90 16.12
C THR A 442 -3.78 -29.47 16.29
N THR A 443 -3.36 -28.58 15.43
CA THR A 443 -3.86 -27.20 15.40
C THR A 443 -4.49 -26.90 14.04
N GLU A 444 -5.55 -26.12 14.05
CA GLU A 444 -6.28 -25.74 12.86
C GLU A 444 -6.35 -24.22 12.74
N ARG A 445 -6.21 -23.73 11.52
CA ARG A 445 -6.55 -22.33 11.17
C ARG A 445 -7.61 -22.37 10.09
N LYS A 446 -8.69 -21.63 10.29
CA LYS A 446 -9.77 -21.46 9.31
C LYS A 446 -9.91 -19.99 8.97
N LEU A 447 -10.14 -19.69 7.71
CA LEU A 447 -10.20 -18.32 7.19
C LEU A 447 -11.47 -18.13 6.35
N LYS A 448 -12.15 -17.01 6.56
CA LYS A 448 -13.38 -16.65 5.82
C LYS A 448 -13.14 -15.36 5.04
N TRP A 449 -13.54 -15.37 3.77
CA TRP A 449 -13.31 -14.28 2.83
C TRP A 449 -14.63 -13.75 2.27
N ASP A 450 -14.63 -12.48 1.84
CA ASP A 450 -15.75 -11.89 1.10
C ASP A 450 -15.55 -11.98 -0.41
N GLU A 451 -16.51 -11.42 -1.16
CA GLU A 451 -16.55 -11.43 -2.61
C GLU A 451 -15.43 -10.64 -3.29
N GLU A 452 -14.79 -9.71 -2.57
CA GLU A 452 -13.63 -8.93 -3.02
C GLU A 452 -12.30 -9.51 -2.52
N ASN A 453 -12.31 -10.75 -1.98
CA ASN A 453 -11.14 -11.43 -1.42
C ASN A 453 -10.52 -10.71 -0.20
N ARG A 454 -11.36 -10.05 0.62
CA ARG A 454 -10.95 -9.46 1.89
C ARG A 454 -11.23 -10.46 3.02
N LEU A 455 -10.28 -10.59 3.94
CA LEU A 455 -10.40 -11.53 5.07
C LEU A 455 -11.42 -11.03 6.08
N LEU A 456 -12.54 -11.74 6.25
CA LEU A 456 -13.61 -11.39 7.19
C LEU A 456 -13.39 -11.93 8.59
N ALA A 457 -12.82 -13.12 8.70
CA ALA A 457 -12.54 -13.73 9.98
C ALA A 457 -11.44 -14.81 9.89
N SER A 458 -10.72 -15.00 11.00
CA SER A 458 -9.79 -16.10 11.22
C SER A 458 -10.16 -16.83 12.49
N ASP A 459 -10.17 -18.15 12.43
CA ASP A 459 -10.24 -19.03 13.59
C ASP A 459 -8.89 -19.72 13.74
N ASP A 460 -8.17 -19.40 14.81
CA ASP A 460 -6.92 -20.03 15.17
C ASP A 460 -7.16 -20.96 16.37
N ASN A 461 -7.52 -22.20 16.09
CA ASN A 461 -7.77 -23.23 17.08
C ASN A 461 -8.82 -22.84 18.14
N GLY A 462 -9.92 -22.25 17.69
CA GLY A 462 -11.03 -21.79 18.54
C GLY A 462 -10.93 -20.33 18.98
N PHE A 463 -9.86 -19.65 18.62
CA PHE A 463 -9.69 -18.21 18.85
C PHE A 463 -10.09 -17.43 17.58
N VAL A 464 -11.27 -16.80 17.63
CA VAL A 464 -11.85 -16.12 16.46
C VAL A 464 -11.52 -14.64 16.48
N THR A 465 -10.90 -14.16 15.40
CA THR A 465 -10.68 -12.74 15.10
C THR A 465 -11.58 -12.33 13.95
N ASN A 466 -12.23 -11.16 14.05
CA ASN A 466 -13.13 -10.65 13.01
C ASN A 466 -12.61 -9.32 12.46
N TYR A 467 -12.86 -9.07 11.18
CA TYR A 467 -12.39 -7.90 10.44
C TYR A 467 -13.52 -7.26 9.64
N TRP A 468 -13.55 -5.94 9.60
CA TRP A 468 -14.49 -5.16 8.78
C TRP A 468 -13.72 -4.16 7.92
N TYR A 469 -14.25 -3.91 6.75
CA TYR A 469 -13.63 -3.03 5.76
C TYR A 469 -14.62 -1.97 5.29
N ASP A 470 -14.10 -0.79 4.97
CA ASP A 470 -14.90 0.25 4.33
C ASP A 470 -15.01 0.02 2.81
N ALA A 471 -15.69 0.94 2.13
CA ALA A 471 -15.90 0.87 0.69
C ALA A 471 -14.63 0.97 -0.15
N ASP A 472 -13.52 1.48 0.41
CA ASP A 472 -12.22 1.53 -0.26
C ASP A 472 -11.38 0.25 -0.01
N GLY A 473 -11.92 -0.70 0.78
CA GLY A 473 -11.22 -1.92 1.17
C GLY A 473 -10.25 -1.75 2.34
N GLU A 474 -10.26 -0.58 2.99
CA GLU A 474 -9.43 -0.34 4.17
C GLU A 474 -10.07 -0.94 5.42
N ARG A 475 -9.27 -1.63 6.23
CA ARG A 475 -9.73 -2.22 7.48
C ARG A 475 -10.16 -1.14 8.48
N THR A 476 -11.39 -1.21 8.94
CA THR A 476 -11.98 -0.23 9.87
C THR A 476 -12.07 -0.75 11.29
N VAL A 477 -12.35 -2.03 11.45
CA VAL A 477 -12.50 -2.67 12.76
C VAL A 477 -11.82 -4.02 12.75
N LYS A 478 -11.11 -4.31 13.83
CA LYS A 478 -10.65 -5.64 14.20
C LYS A 478 -11.17 -5.95 15.60
N THR A 479 -11.81 -7.10 15.80
CA THR A 479 -12.15 -7.61 17.12
C THR A 479 -11.50 -8.97 17.34
N SER A 480 -11.07 -9.25 18.56
CA SER A 480 -10.59 -10.57 18.95
C SER A 480 -11.31 -11.03 20.20
N GLY A 481 -11.47 -12.35 20.37
CA GLY A 481 -11.95 -12.94 21.60
C GLY A 481 -11.02 -12.59 22.78
N GLU A 482 -11.53 -12.70 24.02
CA GLU A 482 -10.65 -12.66 25.18
C GLU A 482 -9.79 -13.93 25.22
N SER A 483 -8.57 -13.80 25.75
CA SER A 483 -7.59 -14.89 25.86
C SER A 483 -7.98 -16.02 26.81
N ASP A 484 -9.09 -15.91 27.51
CA ASP A 484 -9.58 -16.96 28.37
C ASP A 484 -10.35 -18.01 27.55
N GLN A 485 -9.60 -18.98 27.05
CA GLN A 485 -10.18 -20.19 26.49
C GLN A 485 -10.92 -20.96 27.58
N VAL A 486 -12.19 -21.18 27.39
CA VAL A 486 -12.99 -21.98 28.34
C VAL A 486 -12.91 -23.45 27.93
N TYR A 487 -12.31 -24.27 28.81
CA TYR A 487 -12.27 -25.71 28.64
C TYR A 487 -13.25 -26.34 29.62
N VAL A 488 -14.11 -27.19 29.11
CA VAL A 488 -14.99 -28.04 29.96
C VAL A 488 -14.56 -29.48 29.75
N ASN A 489 -14.14 -30.15 30.84
CA ASN A 489 -13.64 -31.54 30.81
C ASN A 489 -12.48 -31.77 29.83
N SER A 490 -11.58 -30.79 29.72
CA SER A 490 -10.45 -30.79 28.77
C SER A 490 -10.85 -30.66 27.31
N GLU A 491 -12.11 -30.47 27.02
CA GLU A 491 -12.58 -30.09 25.70
C GLU A 491 -12.73 -28.57 25.60
N PHE A 492 -12.30 -27.98 24.47
CA PHE A 492 -12.47 -26.56 24.19
C PHE A 492 -13.97 -26.26 24.08
N ALA A 493 -14.49 -25.48 25.03
CA ALA A 493 -15.91 -25.09 25.07
C ALA A 493 -16.18 -23.67 24.51
N GLY A 494 -15.18 -23.06 23.88
CA GLY A 494 -15.24 -21.70 23.32
C GLY A 494 -14.46 -20.69 24.16
N GLY A 495 -14.24 -19.52 23.59
CA GLY A 495 -13.73 -18.33 24.29
C GLY A 495 -14.89 -17.40 24.67
N ARG A 496 -14.64 -16.42 25.52
CA ARG A 496 -15.57 -15.31 25.70
C ARG A 496 -15.53 -14.45 24.44
N THR A 497 -16.66 -14.36 23.77
CA THR A 497 -16.87 -13.46 22.63
C THR A 497 -17.07 -12.03 23.13
N ASN A 498 -16.15 -11.57 23.95
CA ASN A 498 -16.24 -10.21 24.42
C ASN A 498 -15.50 -9.31 23.42
N THR A 499 -16.23 -8.41 22.76
CA THR A 499 -15.65 -7.34 21.94
C THR A 499 -14.92 -6.29 22.79
N ALA A 500 -14.57 -6.62 24.04
CA ALA A 500 -13.76 -5.77 24.88
C ALA A 500 -12.38 -5.48 24.23
N LYS A 501 -11.84 -6.43 23.48
CA LYS A 501 -10.63 -6.20 22.67
C LYS A 501 -11.02 -5.86 21.22
N PHE A 502 -10.99 -4.61 20.91
CA PHE A 502 -11.15 -4.12 19.53
C PHE A 502 -10.11 -3.07 19.18
N SER A 503 -9.81 -2.97 17.90
CA SER A 503 -9.10 -1.84 17.29
C SER A 503 -10.01 -1.22 16.25
N LEU A 504 -10.31 0.08 16.42
CA LEU A 504 -11.10 0.87 15.50
C LEU A 504 -10.18 1.82 14.72
N TYR A 505 -10.01 1.56 13.47
CA TYR A 505 -9.18 2.36 12.56
C TYR A 505 -10.02 3.51 11.98
N VAL A 506 -10.07 4.60 12.72
CA VAL A 506 -10.85 5.79 12.32
C VAL A 506 -10.30 6.40 11.04
N SER A 507 -8.97 6.40 10.94
CA SER A 507 -8.18 6.85 9.79
C SER A 507 -6.74 6.38 9.97
N PRO A 508 -5.84 6.55 9.00
CA PRO A 508 -4.41 6.31 9.21
C PRO A 508 -3.82 7.11 10.38
N TYR A 509 -4.48 8.20 10.77
CA TYR A 509 -4.01 9.13 11.79
C TYR A 509 -4.50 8.80 13.20
N LEU A 510 -5.56 8.00 13.35
CA LEU A 510 -6.15 7.73 14.66
C LEU A 510 -6.72 6.32 14.72
N VAL A 511 -6.25 5.55 15.71
CA VAL A 511 -6.76 4.22 16.07
C VAL A 511 -7.31 4.29 17.49
N ALA A 512 -8.58 3.94 17.66
CA ALA A 512 -9.23 3.88 18.97
C ALA A 512 -9.33 2.42 19.44
N ASN A 513 -9.19 2.21 20.75
CA ASN A 513 -9.24 0.90 21.39
C ASN A 513 -10.25 0.90 22.54
N GLN A 514 -10.43 -0.26 23.16
CA GLN A 514 -11.30 -0.42 24.33
C GLN A 514 -10.89 0.53 25.47
N GLY A 515 -11.86 0.85 26.32
CA GLY A 515 -11.67 1.71 27.49
C GLY A 515 -11.39 3.18 27.18
N GLY A 516 -11.72 3.63 25.96
CA GLY A 516 -11.53 5.02 25.54
C GLY A 516 -10.08 5.39 25.23
N ARG A 517 -9.17 4.41 25.20
CA ARG A 517 -7.79 4.63 24.74
C ARG A 517 -7.74 4.84 23.23
N TYR A 518 -6.81 5.66 22.79
CA TYR A 518 -6.54 5.83 21.38
C TYR A 518 -5.05 6.10 21.14
N THR A 519 -4.63 5.84 19.93
CA THR A 519 -3.29 6.17 19.44
C THR A 519 -3.41 7.10 18.24
N LYS A 520 -2.76 8.25 18.32
CA LYS A 520 -2.60 9.15 17.17
C LYS A 520 -1.28 8.90 16.49
N HIS A 521 -1.27 9.00 15.18
CA HIS A 521 -0.08 8.85 14.37
C HIS A 521 0.18 10.14 13.60
N ILE A 522 1.41 10.63 13.69
CA ILE A 522 1.89 11.79 12.96
C ILE A 522 2.81 11.30 11.85
N TYR A 523 2.64 11.88 10.65
CA TYR A 523 3.34 11.46 9.44
C TYR A 523 4.16 12.58 8.81
N ILE A 524 5.26 12.19 8.14
CA ILE A 524 5.96 12.97 7.12
C ILE A 524 5.80 12.21 5.80
N GLY A 525 5.00 12.73 4.88
CA GLY A 525 4.58 11.95 3.72
C GLY A 525 3.86 10.68 4.14
N SER A 526 4.29 9.52 3.69
CA SER A 526 3.76 8.22 4.10
C SER A 526 4.44 7.61 5.33
N GLN A 527 5.53 8.20 5.82
CA GLN A 527 6.30 7.68 6.95
C GLN A 527 5.67 8.09 8.28
N ARG A 528 5.26 7.12 9.12
CA ARG A 528 4.90 7.36 10.52
C ARG A 528 6.14 7.78 11.29
N VAL A 529 6.08 8.93 11.94
CA VAL A 529 7.23 9.47 12.70
C VAL A 529 6.99 9.53 14.19
N VAL A 530 5.73 9.71 14.62
CA VAL A 530 5.38 9.74 16.04
C VAL A 530 4.06 8.99 16.25
N SER A 531 4.00 8.20 17.32
CA SER A 531 2.75 7.73 17.92
C SER A 531 2.56 8.36 19.28
N LYS A 532 1.36 8.85 19.53
CA LYS A 532 0.99 9.51 20.76
C LYS A 532 -0.27 8.85 21.34
N ILE A 533 -0.21 8.48 22.61
CA ILE A 533 -1.27 7.72 23.26
C ILE A 533 -2.11 8.67 24.12
N GLY A 534 -3.41 8.63 23.90
CA GLY A 534 -4.40 9.32 24.69
C GLY A 534 -5.39 8.35 25.35
N ASP A 535 -6.17 8.89 26.23
CA ASP A 535 -7.25 8.20 26.90
C ASP A 535 -8.55 9.00 26.77
N PHE A 536 -9.60 8.51 27.37
CA PHE A 536 -10.90 9.16 27.30
C PHE A 536 -10.88 10.58 27.86
N ASP A 537 -10.04 10.87 28.84
CA ASP A 537 -9.95 12.20 29.44
C ASP A 537 -9.24 13.23 28.54
N SER A 538 -8.44 12.75 27.59
CA SER A 538 -7.73 13.59 26.61
C SER A 538 -8.52 13.86 25.32
N TYR A 539 -9.71 13.29 25.11
CA TYR A 539 -10.60 13.72 24.03
C TYR A 539 -11.18 15.10 24.29
N GLY A 540 -11.34 15.89 23.24
CA GLY A 540 -12.07 17.15 23.29
C GLY A 540 -13.56 16.91 23.42
N SER A 541 -14.23 16.61 22.32
CA SER A 541 -15.65 16.24 22.30
C SER A 541 -15.81 14.73 22.34
N ASP A 542 -16.77 14.24 23.13
CA ASP A 542 -17.05 12.80 23.19
C ASP A 542 -17.57 12.31 21.82
N PRO A 543 -16.85 11.39 21.14
CA PRO A 543 -17.25 10.92 19.81
C PRO A 543 -18.63 10.29 19.74
N ARG A 544 -19.15 9.78 20.87
CA ARG A 544 -20.49 9.19 20.98
C ARG A 544 -21.62 10.22 20.99
N ARG A 545 -21.27 11.52 21.14
CA ARG A 545 -22.21 12.64 21.22
C ARG A 545 -22.16 13.56 20.01
N ILE A 546 -21.25 13.30 19.09
CA ILE A 546 -21.17 14.02 17.83
C ILE A 546 -22.27 13.50 16.91
N GLN A 547 -22.94 14.42 16.21
CA GLN A 547 -23.97 14.11 15.24
C GLN A 547 -23.47 13.09 14.19
N TYR A 548 -24.23 12.05 13.91
CA TYR A 548 -23.89 11.02 12.95
C TYR A 548 -23.78 11.57 11.53
N ALA A 549 -22.93 10.95 10.72
CA ALA A 549 -22.83 11.24 9.31
C ALA A 549 -24.16 10.94 8.62
N GLY A 550 -24.62 11.84 7.74
CA GLY A 550 -25.88 11.67 7.01
C GLY A 550 -27.13 11.86 7.87
N SER A 551 -27.05 12.47 9.06
CA SER A 551 -28.21 12.86 9.82
C SER A 551 -28.64 14.28 9.45
N GLU A 552 -29.82 14.41 8.84
CA GLU A 552 -30.60 15.64 8.63
C GLU A 552 -30.05 16.68 7.65
N THR A 553 -28.81 16.59 7.15
CA THR A 553 -28.31 17.54 6.17
C THR A 553 -28.62 17.07 4.75
N ASP A 554 -29.25 17.92 3.96
CA ASP A 554 -29.55 17.72 2.54
C ASP A 554 -30.47 16.49 2.23
N GLY A 555 -31.30 16.05 3.18
CA GLY A 555 -32.29 14.98 2.98
C GLY A 555 -31.72 13.58 3.01
N LEU A 556 -30.51 13.39 3.55
CA LEU A 556 -29.89 12.08 3.73
C LEU A 556 -30.34 11.42 5.03
N SER A 557 -30.44 10.11 5.01
CA SER A 557 -30.74 9.30 6.19
C SER A 557 -29.99 7.98 6.10
N VAL A 558 -29.21 7.64 7.12
CA VAL A 558 -28.53 6.34 7.27
C VAL A 558 -29.17 5.61 8.44
N ASP A 559 -29.61 4.37 8.20
CA ASP A 559 -30.19 3.54 9.25
C ASP A 559 -29.08 2.82 10.03
N TYR A 560 -28.51 3.52 11.00
CA TYR A 560 -27.48 2.96 11.87
C TYR A 560 -27.99 1.83 12.75
N LYS A 561 -29.29 1.77 13.02
CA LYS A 561 -29.89 0.71 13.82
C LYS A 561 -29.82 -0.63 13.10
N VAL A 562 -30.23 -0.62 11.84
CA VAL A 562 -30.18 -1.83 11.00
C VAL A 562 -28.74 -2.28 10.84
N LYS A 563 -27.83 -1.36 10.52
CA LYS A 563 -26.41 -1.67 10.38
C LYS A 563 -25.79 -2.28 11.64
N TYR A 564 -26.08 -1.72 12.79
CA TYR A 564 -25.58 -2.24 14.06
C TYR A 564 -26.05 -3.69 14.31
N THR A 565 -27.34 -3.94 14.08
CA THR A 565 -27.90 -5.28 14.25
C THR A 565 -27.27 -6.28 13.28
N GLN A 566 -27.02 -5.86 12.03
CA GLN A 566 -26.31 -6.68 11.03
C GLN A 566 -24.88 -7.00 11.49
N GLN A 567 -24.15 -6.04 12.03
CA GLN A 567 -22.77 -6.27 12.50
C GLN A 567 -22.71 -7.21 13.70
N LEU A 568 -23.66 -7.16 14.62
CA LEU A 568 -23.80 -8.17 15.68
C LEU A 568 -24.03 -9.57 15.13
N GLN A 569 -24.86 -9.68 14.09
CA GLN A 569 -25.14 -10.96 13.45
C GLN A 569 -23.91 -11.53 12.74
N VAL A 570 -23.11 -10.71 12.08
CA VAL A 570 -21.87 -11.12 11.40
C VAL A 570 -20.92 -11.91 12.31
N ILE A 571 -20.74 -11.47 13.54
CA ILE A 571 -19.90 -12.20 14.50
C ILE A 571 -20.44 -13.61 14.74
N LYS A 572 -21.74 -13.73 14.98
CA LYS A 572 -22.40 -15.02 15.22
C LYS A 572 -22.26 -15.94 14.00
N ASP A 573 -22.42 -15.37 12.81
CA ASP A 573 -22.30 -16.12 11.55
C ASP A 573 -20.86 -16.59 11.31
N ASN A 574 -19.85 -15.79 11.69
CA ASN A 574 -18.46 -16.19 11.62
C ASN A 574 -18.15 -17.34 12.58
N TYR A 575 -18.62 -17.26 13.85
CA TYR A 575 -18.48 -18.36 14.80
C TYR A 575 -19.19 -19.64 14.31
N ALA A 576 -20.41 -19.52 13.78
CA ALA A 576 -21.13 -20.63 13.20
C ALA A 576 -20.41 -21.25 11.99
N THR A 577 -19.82 -20.42 11.12
CA THR A 577 -19.03 -20.88 9.96
C THR A 577 -17.85 -21.75 10.39
N PHE A 578 -17.20 -21.40 11.48
CA PHE A 578 -16.06 -22.15 12.02
C PHE A 578 -16.45 -23.31 12.93
N ALA A 579 -17.73 -23.50 13.21
CA ALA A 579 -18.26 -24.45 14.18
C ALA A 579 -17.70 -24.20 15.62
N VAL A 580 -17.43 -22.94 15.96
CA VAL A 580 -17.00 -22.52 17.28
C VAL A 580 -18.21 -22.01 18.07
N PRO A 581 -18.41 -22.42 19.34
CA PRO A 581 -19.52 -21.92 20.14
C PRO A 581 -19.42 -20.40 20.36
N TYR A 582 -20.53 -19.68 20.14
CA TYR A 582 -20.66 -18.28 20.48
C TYR A 582 -21.16 -18.11 21.93
N ASN A 583 -20.30 -17.59 22.79
CA ASN A 583 -20.58 -17.41 24.23
C ASN A 583 -20.67 -15.92 24.63
N GLY A 584 -20.89 -15.02 23.67
CA GLY A 584 -21.02 -13.59 23.90
C GLY A 584 -22.43 -13.18 24.31
N GLU A 585 -22.52 -12.09 25.07
CA GLU A 585 -23.77 -11.38 25.33
C GLU A 585 -23.86 -10.17 24.43
N ASP A 586 -25.01 -10.03 23.74
CA ASP A 586 -25.24 -8.86 22.90
C ASP A 586 -25.56 -7.66 23.76
N ASN A 587 -24.92 -6.57 23.47
CA ASN A 587 -25.28 -5.29 24.03
C ASN A 587 -26.14 -4.52 23.03
N ASN A 588 -27.37 -4.26 23.38
CA ASN A 588 -28.36 -3.57 22.55
C ASN A 588 -28.51 -2.07 22.84
N ASP A 589 -27.72 -1.52 23.75
CA ASP A 589 -27.77 -0.11 24.18
C ASP A 589 -27.00 0.85 23.24
N TYR A 590 -27.11 0.67 21.94
CA TYR A 590 -26.33 1.41 20.97
C TYR A 590 -26.96 2.73 20.49
N VAL A 591 -28.25 2.94 20.77
CA VAL A 591 -29.07 3.90 20.03
C VAL A 591 -28.95 5.32 20.58
N ASP A 592 -28.78 6.28 19.68
CA ASP A 592 -28.84 7.74 19.92
C ASP A 592 -27.87 8.26 20.98
N GLY A 593 -26.72 7.61 21.13
CA GLY A 593 -25.76 7.99 22.15
C GLY A 593 -26.30 7.83 23.57
N LYS A 594 -27.34 7.04 23.77
CA LYS A 594 -27.87 6.60 25.04
C LYS A 594 -27.31 5.21 25.33
N GLY A 595 -26.84 4.97 26.51
CA GLY A 595 -26.18 3.72 26.85
C GLY A 595 -24.66 3.73 26.61
N PHE A 596 -23.94 2.72 27.02
CA PHE A 596 -22.50 2.50 26.92
C PHE A 596 -21.58 3.53 27.53
N CYS A 597 -22.02 4.64 27.91
CA CYS A 597 -21.10 5.73 28.18
C CYS A 597 -20.78 5.87 29.65
N CYS A 598 -21.18 4.92 30.50
CA CYS A 598 -21.06 5.10 31.93
C CYS A 598 -20.35 3.90 32.57
N ASN A 599 -19.41 4.21 33.41
CA ASN A 599 -18.76 3.19 34.25
C ASN A 599 -19.73 2.56 35.27
N ASP A 600 -20.91 3.12 35.45
CA ASP A 600 -21.96 2.67 36.37
C ASP A 600 -23.22 2.18 35.65
N GLY A 601 -23.24 2.18 34.33
CA GLY A 601 -24.40 1.79 33.52
C GLY A 601 -25.56 2.76 33.56
N SER A 602 -25.43 3.94 34.20
CA SER A 602 -26.55 4.89 34.28
C SER A 602 -26.55 5.89 33.12
N LEU A 603 -27.74 6.11 32.55
CA LEU A 603 -27.97 7.13 31.52
C LEU A 603 -27.63 8.54 32.02
N GLU A 604 -27.82 8.80 33.29
CA GLU A 604 -27.61 10.10 33.91
C GLU A 604 -26.14 10.49 34.04
N ALA A 605 -25.28 9.53 34.42
CA ALA A 605 -23.83 9.73 34.43
C ALA A 605 -23.27 9.89 32.99
N ALA A 606 -23.87 9.23 32.02
CA ALA A 606 -23.54 9.39 30.60
C ALA A 606 -23.87 10.78 30.09
N GLN A 607 -25.06 11.25 30.36
CA GLN A 607 -25.49 12.58 29.95
C GLN A 607 -24.67 13.68 30.64
N THR A 608 -24.36 13.51 31.92
CA THR A 608 -23.55 14.48 32.69
C THR A 608 -22.11 14.55 32.13
N ARG A 609 -21.45 13.42 31.85
CA ARG A 609 -20.12 13.41 31.22
C ARG A 609 -20.13 14.02 29.81
N ALA A 610 -21.13 13.68 29.02
CA ALA A 610 -21.24 14.22 27.66
C ALA A 610 -21.50 15.73 27.65
N LEU A 611 -22.33 16.23 28.56
CA LEU A 611 -22.57 17.66 28.72
C LEU A 611 -21.29 18.38 29.20
N ALA A 612 -20.56 17.77 30.14
CA ALA A 612 -19.31 18.35 30.63
C ALA A 612 -18.24 18.43 29.54
N ARG A 613 -18.23 17.49 28.59
CA ARG A 613 -17.27 17.45 27.48
C ARG A 613 -17.73 18.10 26.18
N ALA A 614 -18.99 18.42 26.05
CA ALA A 614 -19.51 19.25 24.96
C ALA A 614 -19.13 20.73 25.08
N ALA A 615 -18.64 21.15 26.24
CA ALA A 615 -18.10 22.49 26.43
C ALA A 615 -16.76 22.63 25.66
N LYS A 616 -16.67 23.66 24.84
CA LYS A 616 -15.45 23.99 24.10
C LYS A 616 -14.28 24.23 25.05
N ASN A 617 -13.10 23.75 24.68
CA ASN A 617 -11.84 23.96 25.42
C ASN A 617 -11.80 23.31 26.82
N ASN A 618 -11.87 21.98 26.85
CA ASN A 618 -11.62 21.23 28.08
C ASN A 618 -10.13 21.15 28.45
N PHE A 619 -9.24 21.63 27.59
CA PHE A 619 -7.79 21.59 27.77
C PHE A 619 -7.30 22.92 28.31
N GLN A 620 -6.55 22.87 29.41
CA GLN A 620 -5.93 24.04 30.02
C GLN A 620 -4.41 24.00 29.80
N GLU A 621 -3.79 25.18 29.76
CA GLU A 621 -2.33 25.29 29.68
C GLU A 621 -1.68 24.57 30.86
N GLY A 622 -0.73 23.69 30.57
CA GLY A 622 -0.05 22.89 31.57
C GLY A 622 -0.67 21.54 31.89
N ASP A 623 -1.79 21.19 31.28
CA ASP A 623 -2.35 19.85 31.40
C ASP A 623 -1.37 18.79 30.91
N THR A 624 -1.38 17.64 31.61
CA THR A 624 -0.35 16.59 31.43
C THR A 624 -0.82 15.40 30.59
N TYR A 625 -1.90 15.58 29.80
CA TYR A 625 -2.32 14.46 28.95
C TYR A 625 -1.35 14.16 27.84
N GLU A 626 -1.40 12.90 27.41
CA GLU A 626 -0.67 12.40 26.25
C GLU A 626 0.85 12.61 26.35
N LYS A 627 1.40 12.49 27.56
CA LYS A 627 2.86 12.45 27.75
C LYS A 627 3.49 11.19 27.14
N MET A 628 2.72 10.16 26.87
CA MET A 628 3.19 8.95 26.21
C MET A 628 3.32 9.21 24.70
N GLN A 629 4.49 9.70 24.31
CA GLN A 629 4.86 9.97 22.93
C GLN A 629 6.05 9.08 22.55
N PHE A 630 5.96 8.46 21.37
CA PHE A 630 6.92 7.50 20.87
C PHE A 630 7.35 7.87 19.46
N TYR A 631 8.67 7.98 19.26
CA TYR A 631 9.32 8.47 18.05
C TYR A 631 9.96 7.30 17.31
N TYR A 632 9.69 7.18 16.04
CA TYR A 632 10.14 6.07 15.21
C TYR A 632 11.46 6.39 14.51
N HIS A 633 12.39 5.46 14.60
CA HIS A 633 13.66 5.46 13.88
C HIS A 633 13.73 4.18 13.05
N PRO A 634 13.18 4.24 11.81
CA PRO A 634 13.08 3.05 10.95
C PRO A 634 14.42 2.73 10.27
N ASP A 635 14.51 1.49 9.78
CA ASP A 635 15.53 1.07 8.83
C ASP A 635 15.31 1.65 7.42
N HIS A 636 16.12 1.22 6.45
CA HIS A 636 16.02 1.66 5.06
C HIS A 636 14.74 1.19 4.33
N LEU A 637 14.07 0.17 4.84
CA LEU A 637 12.80 -0.36 4.32
C LEU A 637 11.57 0.29 4.99
N GLY A 638 11.79 1.15 5.98
CA GLY A 638 10.74 1.75 6.79
C GLY A 638 10.29 0.88 7.98
N SER A 639 10.93 -0.27 8.22
CA SER A 639 10.62 -1.13 9.37
C SER A 639 10.99 -0.44 10.68
N SER A 640 10.17 -0.61 11.71
CA SER A 640 10.43 -0.02 13.03
C SER A 640 11.63 -0.71 13.68
N SER A 641 12.79 -0.04 13.76
CA SER A 641 14.00 -0.59 14.39
C SER A 641 14.21 -0.05 15.78
N TYR A 642 14.15 1.24 15.99
CA TYR A 642 14.23 1.86 17.31
C TYR A 642 13.03 2.76 17.56
N ILE A 643 12.50 2.70 18.76
CA ILE A 643 11.44 3.58 19.25
C ILE A 643 11.99 4.28 20.48
N THR A 644 11.91 5.63 20.51
CA THR A 644 12.31 6.43 21.68
C THR A 644 11.12 7.13 22.31
N ASN A 645 11.18 7.35 23.62
CA ASN A 645 10.18 8.11 24.37
C ASN A 645 10.43 9.62 24.27
N LEU A 646 9.67 10.41 25.00
CA LEU A 646 9.78 11.87 25.05
C LEU A 646 11.13 12.35 25.62
N GLU A 647 11.76 11.57 26.49
CA GLU A 647 13.06 11.83 27.09
C GLU A 647 14.24 11.41 26.19
N GLY A 648 13.95 10.82 25.03
CA GLY A 648 14.95 10.32 24.08
C GLY A 648 15.55 8.96 24.45
N GLU A 649 14.95 8.24 25.42
CA GLU A 649 15.38 6.90 25.78
C GLU A 649 14.79 5.86 24.83
N VAL A 650 15.56 4.83 24.49
CA VAL A 650 15.08 3.68 23.69
C VAL A 650 14.12 2.85 24.55
N VAL A 651 12.88 2.74 24.10
CA VAL A 651 11.83 1.97 24.78
C VAL A 651 11.53 0.66 24.07
N GLN A 652 11.81 0.57 22.79
CA GLN A 652 11.74 -0.65 22.02
C GLN A 652 12.83 -0.67 20.96
N HIS A 653 13.50 -1.82 20.83
CA HIS A 653 14.47 -2.10 19.79
C HIS A 653 14.09 -3.40 19.10
N ILE A 654 14.04 -3.40 17.77
CA ILE A 654 13.59 -4.53 16.97
C ILE A 654 14.53 -4.70 15.78
N GLU A 655 14.98 -5.94 15.58
CA GLU A 655 15.72 -6.38 14.40
C GLU A 655 14.99 -7.54 13.72
N TYR A 656 15.09 -7.61 12.40
CA TYR A 656 14.32 -8.54 11.59
C TYR A 656 15.21 -9.50 10.81
N VAL A 657 14.71 -10.72 10.64
CA VAL A 657 15.14 -11.61 9.55
C VAL A 657 14.58 -11.07 8.23
N PRO A 658 15.24 -11.23 7.09
CA PRO A 658 14.87 -10.55 5.83
C PRO A 658 13.40 -10.62 5.40
N PHE A 659 12.70 -11.68 5.71
CA PHE A 659 11.28 -11.86 5.37
C PHE A 659 10.31 -11.41 6.48
N GLY A 660 10.79 -10.62 7.44
CA GLY A 660 9.93 -9.94 8.42
C GLY A 660 9.66 -10.68 9.72
N GLU A 661 10.25 -11.87 9.93
CA GLU A 661 10.28 -12.48 11.25
C GLU A 661 11.17 -11.66 12.18
N VAL A 662 10.79 -11.55 13.46
CA VAL A 662 11.56 -10.80 14.43
C VAL A 662 12.80 -11.60 14.83
N PHE A 663 13.97 -11.01 14.68
CA PHE A 663 15.27 -11.57 15.08
C PHE A 663 15.62 -11.24 16.54
N VAL A 664 15.50 -9.98 16.91
CA VAL A 664 15.72 -9.47 18.27
C VAL A 664 14.60 -8.50 18.59
N GLU A 665 14.04 -8.59 19.78
CA GLU A 665 13.15 -7.58 20.30
C GLU A 665 13.44 -7.35 21.78
N GLU A 666 13.65 -6.09 22.13
CA GLU A 666 13.81 -5.61 23.49
C GLU A 666 12.72 -4.59 23.79
N ARG A 667 12.02 -4.77 24.90
CA ARG A 667 10.89 -3.92 25.30
C ARG A 667 11.06 -3.46 26.74
N ASN A 668 10.65 -2.22 27.02
CA ASN A 668 10.53 -1.76 28.41
C ASN A 668 9.14 -1.94 29.01
N ASN A 669 8.21 -2.56 28.27
CA ASN A 669 6.83 -2.89 28.66
C ASN A 669 5.92 -1.70 29.02
N ILE A 670 6.29 -0.45 28.68
CA ILE A 670 5.41 0.72 28.86
C ILE A 670 4.38 0.76 27.74
N TRP A 671 4.84 0.63 26.50
CA TRP A 671 4.05 0.56 25.28
C TRP A 671 4.89 -0.03 24.16
N ASN A 672 4.28 -0.84 23.33
CA ASN A 672 4.91 -1.42 22.15
C ASN A 672 4.12 -1.05 20.91
N THR A 673 4.82 -0.70 19.84
CA THR A 673 4.15 -0.46 18.56
C THR A 673 3.71 -1.78 17.94
N PRO A 674 2.47 -1.87 17.40
CA PRO A 674 2.08 -3.00 16.57
C PRO A 674 2.61 -2.90 15.13
N TYR A 675 3.18 -1.75 14.75
CA TYR A 675 3.69 -1.50 13.40
C TYR A 675 5.17 -1.85 13.34
N LEU A 676 5.48 -3.00 12.74
CA LEU A 676 6.82 -3.61 12.77
C LEU A 676 7.49 -3.55 11.39
N PHE A 677 7.62 -4.69 10.73
CA PHE A 677 8.28 -4.82 9.43
C PHE A 677 7.57 -3.99 8.35
N ASN A 678 8.33 -3.21 7.57
CA ASN A 678 7.84 -2.24 6.58
C ASN A 678 6.78 -1.25 7.11
N ALA A 679 6.81 -0.94 8.41
CA ALA A 679 5.81 -0.15 9.13
C ALA A 679 4.38 -0.71 9.02
N LYS A 680 4.22 -2.00 8.73
CA LYS A 680 2.94 -2.68 8.65
C LYS A 680 2.51 -3.20 10.01
N GLU A 681 1.20 -3.23 10.23
CA GLU A 681 0.65 -3.76 11.47
C GLU A 681 0.83 -5.28 11.53
N PHE A 682 1.41 -5.73 12.61
CA PHE A 682 1.51 -7.15 12.95
C PHE A 682 0.34 -7.52 13.84
N ASP A 683 -0.52 -8.40 13.35
CA ASP A 683 -1.63 -8.94 14.11
C ASP A 683 -1.10 -10.10 14.98
N GLU A 684 -0.80 -9.82 16.26
CA GLU A 684 -0.22 -10.80 17.18
C GLU A 684 -1.13 -12.04 17.35
N GLU A 685 -2.43 -11.86 17.17
CA GLU A 685 -3.43 -12.92 17.28
C GLU A 685 -3.28 -13.99 16.20
N THR A 686 -2.86 -13.58 15.00
CA THR A 686 -2.75 -14.47 13.84
C THR A 686 -1.30 -14.70 13.39
N GLY A 687 -0.36 -13.87 13.85
CA GLY A 687 1.04 -13.91 13.40
C GLY A 687 1.25 -13.37 11.98
N MET A 688 0.31 -12.60 11.45
CA MET A 688 0.35 -12.06 10.09
C MET A 688 0.52 -10.55 10.07
N TYR A 689 1.11 -10.03 8.99
CA TYR A 689 1.16 -8.60 8.70
C TYR A 689 0.00 -8.18 7.80
N TYR A 690 -0.69 -7.11 8.17
CA TYR A 690 -1.70 -6.47 7.33
C TYR A 690 -1.08 -5.40 6.43
N TYR A 691 -1.14 -5.60 5.11
CA TYR A 691 -0.56 -4.69 4.12
C TYR A 691 -1.59 -3.77 3.42
N GLY A 692 -2.86 -3.88 3.74
CA GLY A 692 -3.98 -3.23 3.07
C GLY A 692 -4.75 -4.24 2.23
N ALA A 693 -4.35 -4.47 1.00
CA ALA A 693 -5.03 -5.42 0.11
C ALA A 693 -4.86 -6.89 0.52
N ARG A 694 -3.78 -7.25 1.21
CA ARG A 694 -3.45 -8.65 1.53
C ARG A 694 -2.87 -8.80 2.94
N TYR A 695 -2.92 -10.05 3.44
CA TYR A 695 -2.21 -10.48 4.65
C TYR A 695 -0.97 -11.31 4.27
N TYR A 696 0.12 -11.03 4.96
CA TYR A 696 1.42 -11.66 4.73
C TYR A 696 1.82 -12.49 5.94
N GLU A 697 2.15 -13.76 5.72
CA GLU A 697 2.64 -14.67 6.74
C GLU A 697 4.18 -14.79 6.68
N PRO A 698 4.92 -14.17 7.62
CA PRO A 698 6.38 -14.08 7.54
C PRO A 698 7.09 -15.42 7.73
N ARG A 699 6.51 -16.36 8.51
CA ARG A 699 7.11 -17.67 8.75
C ARG A 699 7.25 -18.46 7.45
N VAL A 700 6.20 -18.50 6.63
CA VAL A 700 6.25 -19.17 5.33
C VAL A 700 6.66 -18.23 4.19
N SER A 701 6.83 -16.94 4.46
CA SER A 701 7.25 -15.90 3.51
C SER A 701 6.34 -15.74 2.29
N LEU A 702 5.03 -15.94 2.48
CA LEU A 702 4.03 -15.91 1.41
C LEU A 702 2.82 -15.04 1.78
N TRP A 703 2.16 -14.52 0.75
CA TRP A 703 0.82 -14.00 0.86
C TRP A 703 -0.19 -15.14 1.05
N ILE A 704 -1.27 -14.91 1.80
CA ILE A 704 -2.33 -15.92 2.02
C ILE A 704 -3.49 -15.80 1.03
N SER A 705 -3.43 -14.84 0.12
CA SER A 705 -4.39 -14.65 -0.98
C SER A 705 -3.66 -14.29 -2.27
N THR A 706 -4.37 -14.44 -3.40
CA THR A 706 -3.82 -14.08 -4.70
C THR A 706 -3.60 -12.58 -4.83
N ASP A 707 -2.64 -12.19 -5.64
CA ASP A 707 -2.34 -10.79 -5.93
C ASP A 707 -3.50 -10.16 -6.73
N PRO A 708 -4.11 -9.07 -6.27
CA PRO A 708 -5.10 -8.34 -7.08
C PRO A 708 -4.55 -7.90 -8.44
N ALA A 709 -3.24 -7.65 -8.54
CA ALA A 709 -2.52 -7.30 -9.76
C ALA A 709 -1.80 -8.50 -10.42
N GLN A 710 -2.17 -9.74 -10.13
CA GLN A 710 -1.49 -10.96 -10.63
C GLN A 710 -1.35 -11.04 -12.15
N GLU A 711 -2.27 -10.43 -12.87
CA GLU A 711 -2.25 -10.39 -14.34
C GLU A 711 -1.13 -9.51 -14.89
N GLU A 712 -0.63 -8.59 -14.09
CA GLU A 712 0.48 -7.70 -14.42
C GLU A 712 1.84 -8.37 -14.12
N GLN A 713 1.84 -9.39 -13.25
CA GLN A 713 3.03 -10.10 -12.77
C GLN A 713 3.08 -11.58 -13.17
N VAL A 714 2.65 -11.90 -14.38
CA VAL A 714 2.45 -13.27 -14.90
C VAL A 714 3.66 -14.22 -14.81
N ILE A 715 4.86 -13.75 -14.50
CA ILE A 715 6.05 -14.57 -14.31
C ILE A 715 6.29 -14.98 -12.86
N TYR A 716 5.66 -14.28 -11.91
CA TYR A 716 5.78 -14.60 -10.49
C TYR A 716 4.56 -15.37 -10.00
N SER A 717 4.75 -16.18 -8.99
CA SER A 717 3.62 -16.73 -8.26
C SER A 717 2.78 -15.62 -7.66
N SER A 718 1.46 -15.71 -7.73
CA SER A 718 0.53 -14.75 -7.12
C SER A 718 0.69 -14.61 -5.60
N TYR A 719 1.35 -15.57 -4.97
CA TYR A 719 1.62 -15.58 -3.52
C TYR A 719 3.03 -15.12 -3.16
N CYS A 720 3.85 -14.73 -4.15
CA CYS A 720 5.23 -14.33 -3.95
C CYS A 720 5.33 -12.94 -3.31
N TYR A 721 5.98 -12.84 -2.16
CA TYR A 721 6.26 -11.58 -1.49
C TYR A 721 7.47 -10.89 -2.13
N THR A 722 7.31 -9.61 -2.52
CA THR A 722 8.39 -8.73 -3.03
C THR A 722 9.37 -9.38 -4.02
N LYS A 723 8.86 -10.28 -4.89
CA LYS A 723 9.66 -11.02 -5.88
C LYS A 723 10.80 -11.86 -5.25
N ASN A 724 10.63 -12.29 -4.00
CA ASN A 724 11.65 -12.95 -3.18
C ASN A 724 12.92 -12.11 -2.93
N SER A 725 12.81 -10.79 -2.97
CA SER A 725 13.91 -9.85 -2.74
C SER A 725 13.51 -8.76 -1.72
N PRO A 726 13.25 -9.14 -0.46
CA PRO A 726 12.61 -8.30 0.54
C PRO A 726 13.50 -7.18 1.08
N LEU A 727 14.79 -7.14 0.73
CA LEU A 727 15.74 -6.10 1.16
C LEU A 727 15.84 -4.94 0.18
N ILE A 728 15.22 -5.08 -1.01
CA ILE A 728 15.28 -4.09 -2.09
C ILE A 728 13.89 -3.54 -2.36
N PHE A 729 12.89 -4.42 -2.31
CA PHE A 729 11.50 -4.09 -2.60
C PHE A 729 10.67 -4.06 -1.33
N VAL A 730 9.86 -3.04 -1.24
CA VAL A 730 8.76 -2.94 -0.27
C VAL A 730 7.48 -2.93 -1.09
N ASP A 731 6.45 -3.60 -0.62
CA ASP A 731 5.11 -3.51 -1.18
C ASP A 731 4.28 -2.51 -0.35
N PRO A 732 4.14 -1.23 -0.73
CA PRO A 732 3.44 -0.24 0.08
C PRO A 732 1.93 -0.44 0.10
N THR A 733 1.37 -0.97 -1.00
CA THR A 733 -0.07 -1.15 -1.20
C THR A 733 -0.41 -2.47 -1.86
N GLY A 734 0.60 -3.16 -2.38
CA GLY A 734 0.45 -4.35 -3.22
C GLY A 734 0.28 -4.08 -4.71
N GLU A 735 0.59 -2.87 -5.27
CA GLU A 735 0.12 -2.64 -6.63
C GLU A 735 0.97 -1.85 -7.64
N LYS A 736 1.78 -0.79 -7.42
CA LYS A 736 2.23 0.04 -8.60
C LYS A 736 3.52 0.90 -8.48
N PRO A 737 4.04 1.43 -9.70
CA PRO A 737 5.29 2.20 -9.80
C PRO A 737 5.23 3.65 -9.30
N THR A 738 6.42 4.27 -9.03
CA THR A 738 6.53 5.56 -8.34
C THR A 738 6.53 6.80 -9.24
N PRO A 739 6.05 7.99 -8.76
CA PRO A 739 6.06 9.26 -9.49
C PRO A 739 7.44 9.78 -9.90
N SER A 740 8.50 9.42 -9.16
CA SER A 740 9.87 9.86 -9.49
C SER A 740 10.42 9.21 -10.76
N GLU A 741 10.00 7.98 -11.07
CA GLU A 741 10.34 7.30 -12.32
C GLU A 741 9.67 7.97 -13.53
N ALA A 742 8.40 8.35 -13.36
CA ALA A 742 7.64 9.06 -14.37
C ALA A 742 8.25 10.44 -14.69
N ALA A 743 8.73 11.19 -13.68
CA ALA A 743 9.39 12.47 -13.87
C ALA A 743 10.68 12.34 -14.71
N ARG A 744 11.45 11.28 -14.48
CA ARG A 744 12.65 10.99 -15.28
C ARG A 744 12.33 10.71 -16.74
N MET A 745 11.27 9.96 -17.02
CA MET A 745 10.84 9.70 -18.39
C MET A 745 10.32 10.97 -19.09
N ALA A 746 9.54 11.79 -18.38
CA ALA A 746 9.03 13.05 -18.90
C ALA A 746 10.15 14.05 -19.24
N ALA A 747 11.27 14.02 -18.51
CA ALA A 747 12.43 14.85 -18.84
C ALA A 747 13.29 14.27 -19.98
N HIS A 748 13.47 12.96 -19.98
CA HIS A 748 14.32 12.28 -20.95
C HIS A 748 13.79 12.38 -22.40
N ILE A 749 12.47 12.57 -22.57
CA ILE A 749 11.87 12.69 -23.91
C ILE A 749 12.36 13.93 -24.68
N TYR A 750 12.82 14.99 -23.99
CA TYR A 750 13.38 16.19 -24.61
C TYR A 750 14.79 15.99 -25.19
N GLY A 751 15.51 14.93 -24.76
CA GLY A 751 16.83 14.58 -25.28
C GLY A 751 16.78 13.55 -26.42
N ASP A 752 17.79 13.56 -27.32
CA ASP A 752 17.83 12.63 -28.46
C ASP A 752 18.56 11.32 -28.21
N LYS A 753 19.02 11.04 -26.98
CA LYS A 753 19.74 9.81 -26.63
C LYS A 753 18.82 8.61 -26.54
N LYS A 754 19.10 7.58 -27.38
CA LYS A 754 18.23 6.41 -27.49
C LYS A 754 18.54 5.27 -26.48
N ASP A 755 19.75 5.25 -25.92
CA ASP A 755 20.28 4.06 -25.24
C ASP A 755 20.45 4.24 -23.72
N ASP A 756 19.99 5.34 -23.13
CA ASP A 756 20.09 5.57 -21.70
C ASP A 756 19.04 4.74 -20.94
N ILE A 757 19.49 4.01 -19.93
CA ILE A 757 18.61 3.34 -18.94
C ILE A 757 18.40 4.32 -17.80
N LEU A 758 17.16 4.73 -17.59
CA LEU A 758 16.78 5.60 -16.48
C LEU A 758 16.72 4.80 -15.16
N ILE A 759 16.94 5.48 -14.03
CA ILE A 759 16.79 4.86 -12.70
C ILE A 759 15.35 4.31 -12.59
N GLY A 760 15.23 3.09 -12.08
CA GLY A 760 13.98 2.32 -12.12
C GLY A 760 13.91 1.34 -13.31
N GLY A 761 14.98 1.27 -14.14
CA GLY A 761 15.08 0.32 -15.25
C GLY A 761 14.33 0.72 -16.53
N TRP A 762 13.88 1.98 -16.62
CA TRP A 762 13.16 2.50 -17.78
C TRP A 762 14.09 2.90 -18.91
N LYS A 763 13.76 2.50 -20.13
CA LYS A 763 14.48 2.87 -21.37
C LYS A 763 13.50 3.17 -22.49
N LYS A 764 13.90 4.00 -23.46
CA LYS A 764 13.10 4.18 -24.69
C LYS A 764 12.94 2.84 -25.39
N SER A 765 11.73 2.52 -25.81
CA SER A 765 11.49 1.34 -26.61
C SER A 765 12.26 1.46 -27.94
N PRO A 766 13.01 0.44 -28.34
CA PRO A 766 13.70 0.44 -29.64
C PRO A 766 12.72 0.41 -30.82
N ASP A 767 11.49 -0.01 -30.58
CA ASP A 767 10.40 -0.07 -31.54
C ASP A 767 9.35 1.01 -31.24
N ASN A 768 8.88 1.66 -32.27
CA ASN A 768 7.84 2.67 -32.20
C ASN A 768 6.43 2.08 -31.97
N LEU A 769 6.31 0.77 -31.84
CA LEU A 769 5.03 0.04 -31.75
C LEU A 769 4.04 0.41 -32.87
N GLY A 770 4.57 0.78 -34.07
CA GLY A 770 3.76 1.23 -35.19
C GLY A 770 2.98 2.54 -34.96
N LEU A 771 3.43 3.36 -34.01
CA LEU A 771 2.86 4.66 -33.70
C LEU A 771 3.53 5.78 -34.49
N ASN A 772 2.79 6.83 -34.76
CA ASN A 772 3.35 8.06 -35.35
C ASN A 772 3.84 8.99 -34.23
N LEU A 773 5.06 8.72 -33.74
CA LEU A 773 5.64 9.37 -32.56
C LEU A 773 6.04 10.83 -32.77
N LYS A 774 6.23 11.27 -34.04
CA LYS A 774 6.51 12.65 -34.39
C LYS A 774 5.62 13.05 -35.57
N THR A 775 4.94 14.16 -35.45
CA THR A 775 4.02 14.65 -36.50
C THR A 775 4.34 16.08 -36.89
N SER A 776 3.93 16.47 -38.12
CA SER A 776 4.10 17.85 -38.64
C SER A 776 3.28 18.89 -37.87
N CYS A 777 2.35 18.48 -37.00
CA CYS A 777 1.57 19.36 -36.12
C CYS A 777 2.18 19.56 -34.74
N GLY A 778 3.45 19.17 -34.54
CA GLY A 778 4.20 19.42 -33.30
C GLY A 778 4.21 18.27 -32.28
N LEU A 779 3.41 17.21 -32.44
CA LEU A 779 3.47 16.07 -31.50
C LEU A 779 4.88 15.45 -31.51
N LYS A 780 5.49 15.39 -30.30
CA LYS A 780 6.72 14.65 -30.02
C LYS A 780 6.42 13.70 -28.88
N SER A 781 6.51 12.42 -29.13
CA SER A 781 6.22 11.37 -28.15
C SER A 781 7.21 10.22 -28.25
N ALA A 782 7.30 9.41 -27.22
CA ALA A 782 8.12 8.21 -27.19
C ALA A 782 7.45 7.14 -26.33
N VAL A 783 7.70 5.89 -26.67
CA VAL A 783 7.34 4.76 -25.82
C VAL A 783 8.55 4.42 -24.98
N TYR A 784 8.37 4.34 -23.67
CA TYR A 784 9.34 3.79 -22.74
C TYR A 784 8.85 2.43 -22.29
N MET A 785 9.78 1.60 -21.93
CA MET A 785 9.49 0.31 -21.36
C MET A 785 10.41 0.09 -20.16
N ARG A 786 9.86 -0.46 -19.10
CA ARG A 786 10.64 -1.03 -18.02
C ARG A 786 10.75 -2.52 -18.31
N THR A 787 11.96 -2.98 -18.28
CA THR A 787 12.23 -4.41 -18.42
C THR A 787 12.73 -4.92 -17.07
N ASP A 788 12.37 -6.14 -16.73
CA ASP A 788 13.08 -6.83 -15.67
C ASP A 788 14.57 -6.98 -16.04
N ALA A 789 15.39 -7.48 -15.13
CA ALA A 789 16.83 -7.70 -15.36
C ALA A 789 17.13 -8.57 -16.60
N LYS A 790 16.13 -9.06 -17.26
CA LYS A 790 16.12 -10.02 -18.36
C LYS A 790 15.52 -9.45 -19.64
N GLY A 791 15.24 -8.11 -19.67
CA GLY A 791 14.73 -7.40 -20.85
C GLY A 791 13.26 -7.65 -21.17
N LYS A 792 12.54 -8.43 -20.34
CA LYS A 792 11.09 -8.55 -20.49
C LYS A 792 10.46 -7.22 -20.10
N VAL A 793 9.65 -6.68 -20.96
CA VAL A 793 8.89 -5.49 -20.63
C VAL A 793 7.90 -5.84 -19.55
N LEU A 794 8.11 -5.28 -18.39
CA LEU A 794 7.20 -5.35 -17.25
C LEU A 794 6.01 -4.43 -17.48
N GLU A 795 6.31 -3.23 -17.93
CA GLU A 795 5.33 -2.19 -18.17
C GLU A 795 5.79 -1.22 -19.23
N TYR A 796 4.86 -0.45 -19.77
CA TYR A 796 5.09 0.59 -20.74
C TYR A 796 4.72 1.95 -20.18
N ALA A 797 5.44 2.98 -20.65
CA ALA A 797 5.00 4.36 -20.51
C ALA A 797 4.99 5.02 -21.88
N TYR A 798 3.88 5.61 -22.26
CA TYR A 798 3.81 6.47 -23.43
C TYR A 798 3.97 7.91 -22.98
N VAL A 799 5.09 8.50 -23.37
CA VAL A 799 5.53 9.80 -22.88
C VAL A 799 5.35 10.83 -23.98
N THR A 800 4.68 11.93 -23.66
CA THR A 800 4.45 13.07 -24.55
C THR A 800 5.25 14.27 -24.06
N ALA A 801 6.05 14.86 -24.96
CA ALA A 801 6.80 16.08 -24.67
C ALA A 801 5.89 17.31 -24.84
N GLY A 802 6.09 18.29 -23.97
CA GLY A 802 5.62 19.64 -24.23
C GLY A 802 6.43 20.30 -25.35
N THR A 803 6.05 21.49 -25.77
CA THR A 803 6.68 22.24 -26.84
C THR A 803 8.10 22.73 -26.51
N GLU A 804 9.00 22.68 -27.49
CA GLU A 804 10.45 22.92 -27.27
C GLU A 804 10.86 24.40 -27.39
N ALA A 805 10.01 25.34 -27.09
CA ALA A 805 10.21 26.80 -27.15
C ALA A 805 9.75 27.50 -28.45
N GLU A 806 8.81 28.30 -28.30
CA GLU A 806 8.65 29.65 -28.77
C GLU A 806 7.20 30.09 -28.53
N TRP A 807 6.92 31.34 -28.37
CA TRP A 807 5.60 31.93 -28.12
C TRP A 807 4.48 31.44 -29.07
N ALA A 808 4.83 30.87 -30.21
CA ALA A 808 3.90 30.28 -31.18
C ALA A 808 3.15 29.04 -30.57
N ASP A 809 3.73 28.38 -29.61
CA ASP A 809 3.20 27.16 -29.01
C ASP A 809 2.21 27.45 -27.89
N VAL A 810 2.36 28.60 -27.21
CA VAL A 810 1.35 29.12 -26.28
C VAL A 810 0.04 29.44 -27.02
N ALA A 811 0.14 29.81 -28.30
CA ALA A 811 -1.03 30.02 -29.16
C ALA A 811 -1.73 28.69 -29.51
N ALA A 812 -1.02 27.57 -29.60
CA ALA A 812 -1.61 26.23 -29.79
C ALA A 812 -2.38 25.76 -28.56
N ASP A 813 -1.87 26.06 -27.36
CA ASP A 813 -2.58 25.83 -26.09
C ASP A 813 -3.84 26.69 -25.99
N LEU A 814 -3.84 27.90 -26.52
CA LEU A 814 -4.99 28.79 -26.57
C LEU A 814 -6.09 28.32 -27.52
N THR A 815 -5.76 27.48 -28.53
CA THR A 815 -6.75 26.93 -29.47
C THR A 815 -7.32 25.59 -29.03
N GLN A 816 -6.69 24.92 -28.09
CA GLN A 816 -7.14 23.67 -27.50
C GLN A 816 -8.52 23.79 -26.81
N PRO A 817 -8.87 24.88 -26.10
CA PRO A 817 -10.21 25.04 -25.51
C PRO A 817 -11.35 24.94 -26.53
N PHE A 818 -11.09 25.17 -27.80
CA PHE A 818 -12.08 25.08 -28.87
C PHE A 818 -12.07 23.75 -29.63
N GLY A 819 -11.32 22.76 -29.18
CA GLY A 819 -11.26 21.43 -29.79
C GLY A 819 -10.55 21.41 -31.16
N LEU A 820 -9.72 22.40 -31.45
CA LEU A 820 -9.07 22.58 -32.77
C LEU A 820 -7.64 22.05 -32.86
N SER A 821 -7.08 21.54 -31.72
CA SER A 821 -5.70 21.05 -31.72
C SER A 821 -5.57 19.67 -32.38
N LYS A 822 -4.89 19.64 -33.53
CA LYS A 822 -4.53 18.40 -34.23
C LYS A 822 -3.51 17.57 -33.45
N GLN A 823 -2.71 18.20 -32.59
CA GLN A 823 -1.70 17.55 -31.78
C GLN A 823 -2.35 16.65 -30.73
N TYR A 824 -3.36 17.14 -30.01
CA TYR A 824 -4.16 16.35 -29.07
C TYR A 824 -4.87 15.17 -29.73
N SER A 825 -5.45 15.39 -30.94
CA SER A 825 -6.10 14.30 -31.69
C SER A 825 -5.11 13.19 -32.08
N ASN A 826 -3.93 13.56 -32.60
CA ASN A 826 -2.88 12.59 -32.94
C ASN A 826 -2.34 11.84 -31.70
N SER A 827 -2.21 12.54 -30.57
CA SER A 827 -1.79 11.93 -29.31
C SER A 827 -2.84 10.91 -28.82
N ALA A 828 -4.12 11.28 -28.83
CA ALA A 828 -5.22 10.39 -28.46
C ALA A 828 -5.33 9.16 -29.38
N ASP A 829 -5.11 9.32 -30.69
CA ASP A 829 -5.10 8.19 -31.64
C ASP A 829 -3.91 7.25 -31.38
N ASN A 830 -2.73 7.80 -31.08
CA ASN A 830 -1.59 7.01 -30.62
C ASN A 830 -1.88 6.31 -29.31
N ALA A 831 -2.53 6.98 -28.36
CA ALA A 831 -2.90 6.39 -27.08
C ALA A 831 -3.86 5.20 -27.22
N LYS A 832 -4.92 5.36 -28.01
CA LYS A 832 -5.85 4.26 -28.35
C LYS A 832 -5.10 3.11 -29.02
N SER A 833 -4.20 3.44 -29.95
CA SER A 833 -3.38 2.45 -30.67
C SER A 833 -2.41 1.73 -29.75
N ILE A 834 -1.64 2.44 -28.89
CA ILE A 834 -0.73 1.79 -27.96
C ILE A 834 -1.50 1.00 -26.90
N ASN A 835 -2.59 1.54 -26.35
CA ASN A 835 -3.42 0.80 -25.39
C ASN A 835 -3.94 -0.51 -25.99
N SER A 836 -4.31 -0.51 -27.27
CA SER A 836 -4.71 -1.73 -27.95
C SER A 836 -3.56 -2.72 -28.17
N ARG A 837 -2.32 -2.22 -28.27
CA ARG A 837 -1.13 -3.02 -28.57
C ARG A 837 -0.41 -3.55 -27.34
N VAL A 838 -0.48 -2.85 -26.21
CA VAL A 838 0.18 -3.25 -24.97
C VAL A 838 -0.79 -3.87 -23.95
N LYS A 839 -1.92 -4.39 -24.42
CA LYS A 839 -2.93 -5.05 -23.55
C LYS A 839 -2.29 -6.16 -22.72
N GLY A 840 -2.70 -6.24 -21.44
CA GLY A 840 -2.10 -7.15 -20.47
C GLY A 840 -0.76 -6.69 -19.90
N LYS A 841 -0.34 -5.45 -20.23
CA LYS A 841 0.78 -4.76 -19.58
C LYS A 841 0.27 -3.47 -18.96
N GLU A 842 0.92 -3.04 -17.90
CA GLU A 842 0.71 -1.68 -17.43
C GLU A 842 1.12 -0.69 -18.52
N LEU A 843 0.27 0.30 -18.71
CA LEU A 843 0.54 1.42 -19.58
C LEU A 843 0.21 2.68 -18.80
N THR A 844 1.23 3.46 -18.52
CA THR A 844 1.07 4.77 -17.88
C THR A 844 1.36 5.86 -18.92
N PHE A 845 0.47 6.82 -19.02
CA PHE A 845 0.70 8.00 -19.84
C PHE A 845 1.47 9.05 -19.04
N ILE A 846 2.51 9.59 -19.63
CA ILE A 846 3.38 10.52 -18.92
C ILE A 846 3.59 11.74 -19.81
N GLY A 847 3.57 12.94 -19.24
CA GLY A 847 3.82 14.14 -20.03
C GLY A 847 4.07 15.37 -19.19
N HIS A 848 4.69 16.37 -19.82
CA HIS A 848 4.99 17.65 -19.22
C HIS A 848 4.41 18.77 -20.09
N SER A 849 3.90 19.83 -19.48
CA SER A 849 3.37 21.01 -20.17
C SER A 849 2.20 20.63 -21.09
N LEU A 850 2.23 21.01 -22.34
CA LEU A 850 1.27 20.61 -23.39
C LEU A 850 1.19 19.08 -23.47
N GLY A 851 2.34 18.38 -23.46
CA GLY A 851 2.40 16.91 -23.40
C GLY A 851 1.77 16.34 -22.14
N GLY A 852 1.76 17.07 -21.03
CA GLY A 852 1.02 16.70 -19.82
C GLY A 852 -0.50 16.70 -20.04
N GLY A 853 -1.02 17.71 -20.77
CA GLY A 853 -2.42 17.73 -21.19
C GLY A 853 -2.76 16.59 -22.15
N GLU A 854 -1.86 16.29 -23.10
CA GLU A 854 -1.99 15.13 -23.99
C GLU A 854 -2.00 13.82 -23.23
N ALA A 855 -1.10 13.63 -22.25
CA ALA A 855 -1.05 12.44 -21.42
C ALA A 855 -2.33 12.28 -20.60
N ALA A 856 -2.89 13.37 -20.06
CA ALA A 856 -4.17 13.37 -19.37
C ALA A 856 -5.32 12.96 -20.32
N LEU A 857 -5.38 13.53 -21.53
CA LEU A 857 -6.36 13.10 -22.54
C LEU A 857 -6.18 11.63 -22.91
N ASN A 858 -4.94 11.17 -23.06
CA ASN A 858 -4.61 9.80 -23.41
C ASN A 858 -5.12 8.81 -22.33
N ALA A 859 -4.96 9.17 -21.05
CA ALA A 859 -5.55 8.40 -19.96
C ALA A 859 -7.07 8.38 -20.01
N LEU A 860 -7.69 9.54 -20.26
CA LEU A 860 -9.15 9.67 -20.35
C LEU A 860 -9.76 8.83 -21.48
N VAL A 861 -9.12 8.79 -22.66
CA VAL A 861 -9.64 8.03 -23.83
C VAL A 861 -9.33 6.53 -23.77
N THR A 862 -8.45 6.08 -22.85
CA THR A 862 -8.00 4.69 -22.77
C THR A 862 -8.32 4.03 -21.43
N ASP A 863 -8.80 4.77 -20.45
CA ASP A 863 -9.05 4.35 -19.08
C ASP A 863 -7.79 3.75 -18.39
N ARG A 864 -6.64 4.40 -18.61
CA ARG A 864 -5.34 4.05 -18.05
C ARG A 864 -4.84 5.11 -17.09
N ALA A 865 -3.79 4.80 -16.35
CA ALA A 865 -3.14 5.76 -15.47
C ALA A 865 -2.37 6.83 -16.25
N ALA A 866 -2.29 8.05 -15.70
CA ALA A 866 -1.36 9.06 -16.15
C ALA A 866 -0.65 9.75 -14.99
N ILE A 867 0.61 10.11 -15.23
CA ILE A 867 1.42 10.95 -14.35
C ILE A 867 1.88 12.14 -15.16
N THR A 868 1.41 13.33 -14.80
CA THR A 868 1.63 14.53 -15.59
C THR A 868 2.36 15.60 -14.78
N PHE A 869 3.18 16.39 -15.44
CA PHE A 869 4.00 17.41 -14.82
C PHE A 869 3.70 18.77 -15.45
N ASN A 870 3.32 19.75 -14.62
CA ASN A 870 2.89 21.08 -15.08
C ASN A 870 1.92 21.01 -16.27
N PRO A 871 0.88 20.16 -16.24
CA PRO A 871 0.11 19.84 -17.43
C PRO A 871 -0.78 21.00 -17.88
N ALA A 872 -0.95 21.16 -19.19
CA ALA A 872 -2.05 21.91 -19.74
C ALA A 872 -3.38 21.20 -19.46
N GLY A 873 -4.43 21.95 -19.14
CA GLY A 873 -5.76 21.37 -18.94
C GLY A 873 -6.42 20.95 -20.25
N VAL A 874 -7.23 19.92 -20.22
CA VAL A 874 -7.98 19.43 -21.40
C VAL A 874 -9.39 19.97 -21.38
N SER A 875 -9.83 20.64 -22.44
CA SER A 875 -11.19 21.16 -22.53
C SER A 875 -12.21 20.04 -22.71
N ASP A 876 -13.43 20.28 -22.23
CA ASP A 876 -14.53 19.32 -22.41
C ASP A 876 -14.87 19.10 -23.88
N ILE A 877 -14.68 20.13 -24.74
CA ILE A 877 -14.87 20.01 -26.18
C ILE A 877 -13.84 19.02 -26.76
N THR A 878 -12.59 19.08 -26.36
CA THR A 878 -11.55 18.14 -26.78
C THR A 878 -11.83 16.74 -26.26
N LYS A 879 -12.24 16.60 -25.01
CA LYS A 879 -12.64 15.30 -24.42
C LYS A 879 -13.78 14.67 -25.22
N ILE A 880 -14.82 15.43 -25.53
CA ILE A 880 -15.98 14.97 -26.32
C ILE A 880 -15.54 14.55 -27.72
N LYS A 881 -14.76 15.38 -28.41
CA LYS A 881 -14.29 15.11 -29.77
C LYS A 881 -13.46 13.83 -29.86
N GLU A 882 -12.60 13.59 -28.90
CA GLU A 882 -11.69 12.43 -28.90
C GLU A 882 -12.33 11.16 -28.30
N GLY A 883 -13.62 11.22 -27.91
CA GLY A 883 -14.38 10.07 -27.45
C GLY A 883 -14.24 9.75 -25.95
N SER A 884 -13.71 10.67 -25.17
CA SER A 884 -13.60 10.50 -23.71
C SER A 884 -14.88 10.86 -22.95
N TRP A 885 -15.91 11.35 -23.65
CA TRP A 885 -17.19 11.71 -23.05
C TRP A 885 -17.96 10.51 -22.47
N LEU A 886 -17.58 9.29 -22.86
CA LEU A 886 -18.15 8.04 -22.34
C LEU A 886 -17.57 7.61 -20.97
N THR A 887 -16.43 8.19 -20.55
CA THR A 887 -15.73 7.80 -19.30
C THR A 887 -15.19 8.97 -18.47
N PRO A 888 -15.90 10.12 -18.32
CA PRO A 888 -15.27 11.35 -17.82
C PRO A 888 -14.84 11.34 -16.35
N PHE A 889 -15.31 10.41 -15.52
CA PHE A 889 -15.06 10.44 -14.06
C PHE A 889 -14.21 9.30 -13.51
N LYS A 890 -14.14 8.15 -14.16
CA LYS A 890 -13.28 7.04 -13.72
C LYS A 890 -11.82 7.30 -14.04
N SER A 891 -11.56 7.81 -15.22
CA SER A 891 -10.20 8.02 -15.72
C SER A 891 -9.47 9.19 -15.04
N GLU A 892 -10.18 10.22 -14.58
CA GLU A 892 -9.56 11.34 -13.85
C GLU A 892 -9.01 10.92 -12.47
N ARG A 893 -9.53 9.88 -11.86
CA ARG A 893 -9.00 9.32 -10.61
C ARG A 893 -7.66 8.61 -10.80
N ASN A 894 -7.37 8.17 -12.01
CA ASN A 894 -6.13 7.50 -12.36
C ASN A 894 -5.08 8.48 -12.91
N ILE A 895 -5.32 9.78 -12.82
CA ILE A 895 -4.41 10.83 -13.28
C ILE A 895 -3.84 11.54 -12.07
N ASP A 896 -2.53 11.44 -11.88
CA ASP A 896 -1.77 12.19 -10.89
C ASP A 896 -1.06 13.36 -11.60
N ALA A 897 -1.49 14.59 -11.29
CA ALA A 897 -0.95 15.80 -11.88
C ALA A 897 0.00 16.50 -10.90
N TYR A 898 1.29 16.42 -11.16
CA TYR A 898 2.34 17.08 -10.39
C TYR A 898 2.61 18.46 -10.94
N ILE A 899 2.25 19.48 -10.20
CA ILE A 899 2.25 20.87 -10.66
C ILE A 899 3.27 21.66 -9.86
N MET A 900 4.25 22.24 -10.56
CA MET A 900 5.14 23.21 -9.92
C MET A 900 4.35 24.43 -9.50
N TYR A 901 4.50 24.78 -8.25
CA TYR A 901 3.83 25.92 -7.63
C TYR A 901 3.99 27.25 -8.38
N THR A 902 5.15 27.47 -8.97
CA THR A 902 5.48 28.66 -9.76
C THR A 902 5.23 28.49 -11.25
N ASP A 903 4.52 27.44 -11.67
CA ASP A 903 4.22 27.21 -13.07
C ASP A 903 3.24 28.26 -13.62
N PRO A 904 3.68 29.14 -14.53
CA PRO A 904 2.82 30.19 -15.08
C PRO A 904 1.60 29.67 -15.83
N LEU A 905 1.73 28.51 -16.50
CA LEU A 905 0.62 27.90 -17.25
C LEU A 905 -0.51 27.51 -16.31
N ASN A 906 -0.21 26.77 -15.26
CA ASN A 906 -1.21 26.34 -14.31
C ASN A 906 -1.75 27.48 -13.43
N ILE A 907 -0.92 28.49 -13.11
CA ILE A 907 -1.38 29.73 -12.45
C ILE A 907 -2.43 30.46 -13.30
N ILE A 908 -2.22 30.56 -14.60
CA ILE A 908 -3.18 31.21 -15.53
C ILE A 908 -4.44 30.35 -15.65
N GLN A 909 -4.31 29.03 -15.79
CA GLN A 909 -5.44 28.11 -15.84
C GLN A 909 -6.29 28.16 -14.57
N ASP A 910 -5.67 28.27 -13.42
CA ASP A 910 -6.38 28.33 -12.13
C ASP A 910 -7.10 29.68 -11.90
N LYS A 911 -6.63 30.75 -12.52
CA LYS A 911 -7.18 32.10 -12.38
C LYS A 911 -8.14 32.52 -13.49
N THR A 912 -8.27 31.73 -14.55
CA THR A 912 -9.08 32.07 -15.73
C THR A 912 -10.10 30.95 -16.02
N SER A 913 -10.91 31.15 -17.07
CA SER A 913 -11.84 30.15 -17.59
C SER A 913 -11.16 29.11 -18.54
N ILE A 914 -9.85 29.13 -18.67
CA ILE A 914 -9.10 28.15 -19.44
C ILE A 914 -9.14 26.79 -18.70
N PRO A 915 -9.23 25.64 -19.41
CA PRO A 915 -9.29 24.32 -18.79
C PRO A 915 -8.13 24.07 -17.84
N LYS A 916 -8.46 23.56 -16.66
CA LYS A 916 -7.49 23.25 -15.61
C LYS A 916 -6.89 21.86 -15.83
N ALA A 917 -5.71 21.61 -15.25
CA ALA A 917 -5.08 20.31 -15.22
C ALA A 917 -6.04 19.24 -14.68
N ASN A 918 -6.18 18.14 -15.42
CA ASN A 918 -7.07 17.04 -15.07
C ASN A 918 -6.43 16.10 -14.05
N GLY A 919 -7.25 15.48 -13.23
CA GLY A 919 -6.84 14.47 -12.26
C GLY A 919 -6.55 15.00 -10.85
N LYS A 920 -5.95 14.13 -10.02
CA LYS A 920 -5.52 14.45 -8.67
C LYS A 920 -4.28 15.32 -8.72
N ARG A 921 -4.35 16.53 -8.21
CA ARG A 921 -3.28 17.52 -8.28
C ARG A 921 -2.35 17.40 -7.08
N HIS A 922 -1.07 17.25 -7.35
CA HIS A 922 0.03 17.27 -6.40
C HIS A 922 0.89 18.49 -6.69
N TYR A 923 0.94 19.43 -5.75
CA TYR A 923 1.72 20.64 -5.98
C TYR A 923 3.15 20.44 -5.51
N LEU A 924 4.07 20.67 -6.45
CA LEU A 924 5.50 20.64 -6.23
C LEU A 924 6.02 22.05 -6.02
N VAL A 925 7.04 22.21 -5.21
CA VAL A 925 7.60 23.51 -4.92
C VAL A 925 8.99 23.65 -5.50
N PRO A 926 9.31 24.77 -6.18
CA PRO A 926 10.63 25.00 -6.74
C PRO A 926 11.74 24.95 -5.67
N THR A 927 12.82 24.27 -5.99
CA THR A 927 13.99 24.11 -5.10
C THR A 927 14.96 25.26 -5.16
N ASP A 928 14.88 26.08 -6.19
CA ASP A 928 15.70 27.29 -6.36
C ASP A 928 14.81 28.54 -6.42
N PHE A 929 15.33 29.69 -5.94
CA PHE A 929 14.57 30.95 -5.95
C PHE A 929 14.20 31.30 -7.40
N PRO A 930 12.95 31.20 -7.79
CA PRO A 930 12.59 31.27 -9.19
C PRO A 930 12.30 32.68 -9.63
N SER A 931 12.82 33.05 -10.75
CA SER A 931 12.01 33.93 -11.60
C SER A 931 10.72 33.18 -11.94
N VAL A 932 9.62 33.87 -12.02
CA VAL A 932 8.28 33.36 -12.39
C VAL A 932 8.28 32.46 -13.65
N TYR A 933 9.33 32.51 -14.44
CA TYR A 933 9.55 31.79 -15.69
C TYR A 933 10.17 30.40 -15.55
N ASN A 934 10.74 30.04 -14.40
CA ASN A 934 11.41 28.76 -14.22
C ASN A 934 10.48 27.65 -13.67
N GLY A 935 9.31 27.98 -13.13
CA GLY A 935 8.39 27.00 -12.57
C GLY A 935 7.84 25.99 -13.57
N HIS A 936 7.83 26.34 -14.86
CA HIS A 936 7.34 25.46 -15.93
C HIS A 936 8.38 24.43 -16.40
N SER A 937 9.63 24.57 -16.02
CA SER A 937 10.74 23.73 -16.50
C SER A 937 10.72 22.32 -15.90
N MET A 938 10.96 21.31 -16.74
CA MET A 938 11.17 19.93 -16.28
C MET A 938 12.38 19.79 -15.33
N ASP A 939 13.36 20.66 -15.45
CA ASP A 939 14.51 20.68 -14.54
C ASP A 939 14.09 20.93 -13.08
N ASN A 940 13.11 21.80 -12.88
CA ASN A 940 12.56 22.07 -11.56
C ASN A 940 11.66 20.92 -11.08
N VAL A 941 10.90 20.29 -11.96
CA VAL A 941 10.14 19.08 -11.65
C VAL A 941 11.08 17.96 -11.24
N LEU A 942 12.15 17.71 -12.00
CA LEU A 942 13.14 16.68 -11.70
C LEU A 942 13.82 16.91 -10.34
N LYS A 943 14.16 18.15 -10.02
CA LYS A 943 14.74 18.52 -8.73
C LYS A 943 13.82 18.15 -7.57
N ASN A 944 12.51 18.32 -7.71
CA ASN A 944 11.52 17.91 -6.70
C ASN A 944 11.49 16.41 -6.45
N PHE A 945 11.86 15.61 -7.45
CA PHE A 945 11.96 14.16 -7.32
C PHE A 945 13.41 13.67 -7.09
N GLY A 946 14.33 14.56 -6.71
CA GLY A 946 15.73 14.23 -6.42
C GLY A 946 16.53 13.82 -7.65
N VAL A 947 16.17 14.30 -8.85
CA VAL A 947 16.82 13.96 -10.11
C VAL A 947 17.66 15.14 -10.61
N LYS A 948 18.92 14.89 -11.00
CA LYS A 948 19.80 15.92 -11.58
C LYS A 948 19.38 16.26 -13.00
N PRO A 949 19.10 17.55 -13.31
CA PRO A 949 18.78 17.99 -14.67
C PRO A 949 19.94 17.84 -15.65
N ASP A 950 21.17 18.05 -15.18
CA ASP A 950 22.38 18.11 -16.03
C ASP A 950 22.69 16.85 -16.86
N LYS A 951 22.08 15.72 -16.53
CA LYS A 951 22.31 14.45 -17.22
C LYS A 951 21.54 14.32 -18.52
N TYR A 952 20.55 15.20 -18.73
CA TYR A 952 19.60 15.12 -19.86
C TYR A 952 19.70 16.29 -20.83
N ASN A 953 20.40 17.37 -20.46
CA ASN A 953 20.54 18.61 -21.23
C ASN A 953 21.91 18.83 -21.86
N LYS A 954 22.80 17.82 -21.92
CA LYS A 954 24.09 17.99 -22.61
C LYS A 954 24.25 16.95 -23.71
N GLU A 955 24.62 17.49 -24.88
CA GLU A 955 25.11 16.84 -26.08
C GLU A 955 26.03 15.64 -25.81
#